data_015739a8928831c56062afffd8b2efc0
#
_entry.id   015739a8928831c56062afffd8b2efc0
#
_cell.length_a   1.000
_cell.length_b   1.000
_cell.length_c   1.000
_cell.angle_alpha   90.00
_cell.angle_beta   90.00
_cell.angle_gamma   90.00
#
_symmetry.space_group_name_H-M   'P 1'
#
loop_
_entity.id
_entity.type
_entity.pdbx_description
1 polymer ?
#
loop_
_entity_poly.entity_id
_entity_poly.type
_entity_poly.pdbx_seq_one_letter_code
_entity_poly.pdbx_strand_id
1 'polypeptide(L)'
;MSYSISTICKILTGATVSLDQDYVITELVIDSRKITPAEKLNHLSEANDYPRNNLFFALVTDRRNGHDFIPAAYATGLRAFVVSQDVDSSLFPEAFFIRVADTLEALQKLAAYHRSQFKYPVIGITGSNGKTIVKEWLYQLLNLDFRIVRSPRSYNSQIGVPLSVWRMSHLHDLAIFEAGISKAGEMEKLAAIIRPTIGVFTTLGPAHNEGFSDRSHKLKEKLKLFEGAVCPERVQLETWVFMDGKAELRDVSGETITIPFTDQASIDNALTCWSVMRHLGYSIETIAPRMLSLQPVQMRLEIKRGINQCLLLNDAYSMDLDSLNIALAHLRQQSGDLPRTAILTDLPEGGASEYDQLIRYLLQHQLHRLITIGPAFQQYLADKRYSNLVVTSYPDRESFESHFSSRSFHQEAILIKGARRFQMDNLLSLLEAQLHQTRMEIDLGALRDNIRAYQSVLKSGVKIMAMVKSFAYGSGGVEIARVMQEEGIAYLGVAYADEGVALRIGGIRIPIMVMNTEPTAFDAIVEHRLEPVMYSMEIVHAFRQYLRSQGELHYPVHIEVETGMNRLGIAESELDELAEGLLIGNEFQISSVFSHFTSGEEVGGDDFSALQVTRLNKAIDRVCTVHGNTFIRHIANSAAAIRHPEWQMDMVRIGIGLYGIDPAVSDKIQLNPVARLLATVAQLKDLKPGDSVSYNRKMIANRPMRIATIRLGYADGFPRRLGNGVGSVILHGKRAPVVGTVCMDMFMVDVSDIPAVQVGDAAIIFGAELPLTELAQLAGTIPYEIMTGISQRVKRIYVEE
;
A
#
# COMPACT_ATOMS: atom_id res chain seq x y z
N MET A 1 15.66 12.02 1.86
CA MET A 1 16.62 13.09 2.29
C MET A 1 16.69 13.06 3.79
N SER A 2 17.87 13.15 4.36
CA SER A 2 18.08 13.01 5.80
C SER A 2 18.80 14.25 6.34
N TYR A 3 18.59 14.56 7.61
CA TYR A 3 19.19 15.71 8.28
C TYR A 3 19.81 15.27 9.60
N SER A 4 20.99 15.80 9.92
CA SER A 4 21.57 15.61 11.25
C SER A 4 20.77 16.35 12.33
N ILE A 5 20.79 15.84 13.57
CA ILE A 5 20.11 16.51 14.70
C ILE A 5 20.62 17.92 14.88
N SER A 6 21.92 18.16 14.71
CA SER A 6 22.50 19.51 14.78
C SER A 6 21.88 20.45 13.76
N THR A 7 21.65 19.99 12.53
CA THR A 7 20.96 20.74 11.49
C THR A 7 19.51 21.00 11.87
N ILE A 8 18.79 20.00 12.40
CA ILE A 8 17.40 20.15 12.85
C ILE A 8 17.31 21.15 14.02
N CYS A 9 18.20 21.07 14.99
CA CYS A 9 18.29 22.06 16.08
C CYS A 9 18.43 23.48 15.55
N LYS A 10 19.36 23.68 14.61
CA LYS A 10 19.58 25.01 14.00
C LYS A 10 18.32 25.50 13.29
N ILE A 11 17.64 24.63 12.57
CA ILE A 11 16.36 24.97 11.90
C ILE A 11 15.30 25.37 12.91
N LEU A 12 15.12 24.58 13.99
CA LEU A 12 14.02 24.78 14.94
C LEU A 12 14.27 25.91 15.92
N THR A 13 15.47 25.98 16.48
CA THR A 13 15.81 26.90 17.59
C THR A 13 16.71 28.07 17.19
N GLY A 14 17.37 28.01 16.03
CA GLY A 14 18.37 28.95 15.60
C GLY A 14 19.75 28.76 16.28
N ALA A 15 19.87 27.84 17.24
CA ALA A 15 21.10 27.54 17.96
C ALA A 15 21.90 26.44 17.27
N THR A 16 23.21 26.58 17.24
CA THR A 16 24.14 25.54 16.80
C THR A 16 24.53 24.72 18.04
N VAL A 17 24.30 23.41 17.98
CA VAL A 17 24.65 22.47 19.05
C VAL A 17 25.77 21.58 18.51
N SER A 18 26.84 21.43 19.30
CA SER A 18 27.88 20.43 19.04
C SER A 18 27.51 19.17 19.81
N LEU A 19 27.37 18.07 19.12
CA LEU A 19 27.00 16.77 19.67
C LEU A 19 28.18 15.81 19.55
N ASP A 20 28.46 15.03 20.58
CA ASP A 20 29.46 13.94 20.54
C ASP A 20 29.09 12.87 19.50
N GLN A 21 27.77 12.65 19.29
CA GLN A 21 27.22 11.85 18.21
C GLN A 21 26.08 12.62 17.52
N ASP A 22 26.23 12.95 16.25
CA ASP A 22 25.22 13.68 15.45
C ASP A 22 24.42 12.68 14.61
N TYR A 23 23.30 12.19 15.16
CA TYR A 23 22.42 11.24 14.48
C TYR A 23 21.78 11.85 13.23
N VAL A 24 21.59 11.02 12.22
CA VAL A 24 20.91 11.38 10.98
C VAL A 24 19.44 10.97 11.06
N ILE A 25 18.54 11.94 10.99
CA ILE A 25 17.08 11.72 11.03
C ILE A 25 16.55 11.53 9.61
N THR A 26 15.81 10.46 9.41
CA THR A 26 15.15 10.12 8.16
C THR A 26 13.63 10.20 8.26
N GLU A 27 13.06 9.89 9.43
CA GLU A 27 11.62 9.81 9.64
C GLU A 27 11.15 10.72 10.78
N LEU A 28 9.94 11.28 10.63
CA LEU A 28 9.25 12.04 11.67
C LEU A 28 8.13 11.19 12.26
N VAL A 29 8.11 11.05 13.56
CA VAL A 29 7.17 10.21 14.30
C VAL A 29 6.33 11.04 15.27
N ILE A 30 5.03 10.78 15.30
CA ILE A 30 4.06 11.42 16.20
C ILE A 30 3.26 10.40 17.03
N ASP A 31 3.44 9.10 16.76
CA ASP A 31 2.75 8.00 17.42
C ASP A 31 3.76 6.87 17.70
N SER A 32 4.06 6.65 18.99
CA SER A 32 5.03 5.65 19.44
C SER A 32 4.64 4.20 19.09
N ARG A 33 3.36 3.92 18.90
CA ARG A 33 2.85 2.58 18.55
C ARG A 33 3.25 2.14 17.12
N LYS A 34 3.63 3.09 16.27
CA LYS A 34 4.10 2.83 14.90
C LYS A 34 5.58 2.49 14.82
N ILE A 35 6.27 2.41 15.94
CA ILE A 35 7.70 2.15 16.00
C ILE A 35 7.92 0.71 16.44
N THR A 36 8.74 -0.03 15.70
CA THR A 36 9.18 -1.35 16.13
C THR A 36 10.15 -1.21 17.32
N PRO A 37 9.86 -1.81 18.49
CA PRO A 37 10.70 -1.67 19.69
C PRO A 37 12.14 -2.14 19.47
N ALA A 38 13.12 -1.41 20.03
CA ALA A 38 14.55 -1.74 19.94
C ALA A 38 14.88 -3.11 20.58
N GLU A 39 14.12 -3.54 21.60
CA GLU A 39 14.27 -4.88 22.20
C GLU A 39 14.04 -6.02 21.21
N LYS A 40 13.24 -5.76 20.18
CA LYS A 40 13.04 -6.67 19.05
C LYS A 40 14.14 -6.54 17.98
N LEU A 41 15.05 -5.57 18.15
CA LEU A 41 16.17 -5.24 17.25
C LEU A 41 17.53 -5.55 17.90
N ASN A 42 17.55 -6.18 19.07
CA ASN A 42 18.67 -6.25 20.04
C ASN A 42 19.95 -6.98 19.57
N HIS A 43 20.13 -7.29 18.29
CA HIS A 43 21.35 -7.98 17.80
C HIS A 43 22.03 -7.26 16.63
N LEU A 44 21.73 -5.97 16.41
CA LEU A 44 22.34 -5.18 15.36
C LEU A 44 23.60 -4.48 15.87
N SER A 45 24.76 -5.05 15.52
CA SER A 45 26.07 -4.45 15.80
C SER A 45 26.22 -3.10 15.10
N GLU A 46 26.67 -2.11 15.82
CA GLU A 46 27.32 -0.80 15.52
C GLU A 46 26.93 0.03 14.27
N ALA A 47 26.13 -0.46 13.33
CA ALA A 47 25.78 0.26 12.09
C ALA A 47 24.28 0.58 11.94
N ASN A 48 23.42 0.27 12.90
CA ASN A 48 21.99 0.46 12.79
C ASN A 48 21.45 1.51 13.76
N ASP A 49 21.31 2.71 13.25
CA ASP A 49 20.68 3.83 13.95
C ASP A 49 19.13 3.78 13.97
N TYR A 50 18.49 2.75 13.46
CA TYR A 50 17.05 2.55 13.65
C TYR A 50 16.78 1.94 15.02
N PRO A 51 15.87 2.47 15.86
CA PRO A 51 14.97 3.62 15.64
C PRO A 51 15.62 4.99 15.95
N ARG A 52 16.93 5.09 16.15
CA ARG A 52 17.67 6.36 16.43
C ARG A 52 17.54 7.39 15.29
N ASN A 53 17.29 6.92 14.04
CA ASN A 53 17.06 7.78 12.86
C ASN A 53 15.66 8.41 12.82
N ASN A 54 14.85 8.20 13.84
CA ASN A 54 13.50 8.75 13.97
C ASN A 54 13.48 9.92 14.96
N LEU A 55 12.78 10.99 14.61
CA LEU A 55 12.55 12.13 15.48
C LEU A 55 11.08 12.13 15.95
N PHE A 56 10.88 11.96 17.23
CA PHE A 56 9.57 11.98 17.86
C PHE A 56 9.13 13.38 18.21
N PHE A 57 7.95 13.81 17.73
CA PHE A 57 7.32 15.06 18.13
C PHE A 57 6.26 14.79 19.20
N ALA A 58 6.50 15.28 20.42
CA ALA A 58 5.55 15.20 21.54
C ALA A 58 4.44 16.24 21.37
N LEU A 59 3.51 16.00 20.41
CA LEU A 59 2.44 16.92 20.08
C LEU A 59 1.45 17.07 21.24
N VAL A 60 1.07 18.30 21.53
CA VAL A 60 0.02 18.64 22.51
C VAL A 60 -1.25 19.04 21.77
N THR A 61 -2.36 18.39 22.11
CA THR A 61 -3.69 18.67 21.56
C THR A 61 -4.69 18.80 22.70
N ASP A 62 -5.88 19.34 22.45
CA ASP A 62 -6.95 19.47 23.46
C ASP A 62 -7.33 18.15 24.16
N ARG A 63 -7.03 17.02 23.54
CA ARG A 63 -7.42 15.67 24.00
C ARG A 63 -6.26 14.80 24.45
N ARG A 64 -5.02 15.11 24.08
CA ARG A 64 -3.83 14.26 24.33
C ARG A 64 -2.59 15.12 24.49
N ASN A 65 -1.76 14.74 25.45
CA ASN A 65 -0.43 15.28 25.62
C ASN A 65 0.61 14.24 25.12
N GLY A 66 1.33 14.57 24.05
CA GLY A 66 2.34 13.69 23.45
C GLY A 66 3.52 13.41 24.38
N HIS A 67 3.76 14.27 25.40
CA HIS A 67 4.84 14.07 26.38
C HIS A 67 4.60 12.83 27.25
N ASP A 68 3.35 12.43 27.48
CA ASP A 68 2.99 11.24 28.26
C ASP A 68 3.47 9.94 27.59
N PHE A 69 3.78 9.99 26.30
CA PHE A 69 4.22 8.84 25.51
C PHE A 69 5.75 8.77 25.32
N ILE A 70 6.50 9.74 25.84
CA ILE A 70 7.98 9.75 25.77
C ILE A 70 8.57 8.46 26.40
N PRO A 71 8.15 8.00 27.59
CA PRO A 71 8.68 6.77 28.16
C PRO A 71 8.48 5.55 27.25
N ALA A 72 7.28 5.42 26.66
CA ALA A 72 6.97 4.34 25.74
C ALA A 72 7.79 4.45 24.44
N ALA A 73 7.92 5.65 23.89
CA ALA A 73 8.73 5.90 22.70
C ALA A 73 10.23 5.65 22.95
N TYR A 74 10.75 6.06 24.12
CA TYR A 74 12.12 5.77 24.50
C TYR A 74 12.39 4.28 24.67
N ALA A 75 11.44 3.53 25.26
CA ALA A 75 11.52 2.08 25.42
C ALA A 75 11.58 1.35 24.07
N THR A 76 11.01 1.91 22.99
CA THR A 76 11.15 1.35 21.63
C THR A 76 12.54 1.58 21.01
N GLY A 77 13.43 2.36 21.67
CA GLY A 77 14.78 2.66 21.19
C GLY A 77 14.94 4.05 20.58
N LEU A 78 13.89 4.86 20.52
CA LEU A 78 14.02 6.27 20.11
C LEU A 78 14.96 7.05 21.02
N ARG A 79 15.72 7.97 20.43
CA ARG A 79 16.69 8.78 21.15
C ARG A 79 16.60 10.27 20.83
N ALA A 80 15.80 10.68 19.86
CA ALA A 80 15.62 12.08 19.48
C ALA A 80 14.16 12.52 19.66
N PHE A 81 13.94 13.61 20.41
CA PHE A 81 12.60 14.08 20.80
C PHE A 81 12.52 15.60 20.63
N VAL A 82 11.38 16.07 20.09
CA VAL A 82 10.99 17.48 20.10
C VAL A 82 9.91 17.66 21.16
N VAL A 83 10.18 18.54 22.15
CA VAL A 83 9.34 18.73 23.33
C VAL A 83 9.03 20.20 23.58
N SER A 84 7.84 20.49 24.14
CA SER A 84 7.46 21.85 24.59
C SER A 84 7.35 21.98 26.11
N GLN A 85 7.42 20.86 26.83
CA GLN A 85 7.40 20.81 28.29
C GLN A 85 8.75 20.36 28.85
N ASP A 86 9.00 20.59 30.12
CA ASP A 86 10.23 20.12 30.77
C ASP A 86 10.17 18.60 30.94
N VAL A 87 11.25 17.95 30.54
CA VAL A 87 11.44 16.51 30.65
C VAL A 87 12.69 16.26 31.50
N ASP A 88 12.56 15.42 32.52
CA ASP A 88 13.70 15.00 33.33
C ASP A 88 14.59 14.09 32.48
N SER A 89 15.65 14.66 31.88
CA SER A 89 16.57 13.92 31.04
C SER A 89 17.36 12.82 31.75
N SER A 90 17.44 12.86 33.10
CA SER A 90 18.10 11.81 33.89
C SER A 90 17.42 10.45 33.78
N LEU A 91 16.12 10.44 33.46
CA LEU A 91 15.30 9.23 33.23
C LEU A 91 15.52 8.60 31.85
N PHE A 92 16.18 9.34 30.92
CA PHE A 92 16.32 8.95 29.53
C PHE A 92 17.78 9.12 29.07
N PRO A 93 18.72 8.32 29.60
CA PRO A 93 20.13 8.37 29.19
C PRO A 93 20.24 8.16 27.67
N GLU A 94 21.21 8.88 27.05
CA GLU A 94 21.43 8.93 25.59
C GLU A 94 20.30 9.59 24.77
N ALA A 95 19.20 10.02 25.36
CA ALA A 95 18.16 10.74 24.64
C ALA A 95 18.52 12.21 24.45
N PHE A 96 18.23 12.73 23.26
CA PHE A 96 18.41 14.12 22.91
C PHE A 96 17.05 14.84 22.83
N PHE A 97 16.89 15.91 23.59
CA PHE A 97 15.64 16.67 23.64
C PHE A 97 15.84 18.04 22.99
N ILE A 98 15.09 18.29 21.91
CA ILE A 98 15.02 19.62 21.28
C ILE A 98 13.85 20.36 21.94
N ARG A 99 14.16 21.34 22.78
CA ARG A 99 13.15 22.19 23.44
C ARG A 99 12.66 23.26 22.46
N VAL A 100 11.33 23.33 22.29
CA VAL A 100 10.65 24.34 21.47
C VAL A 100 9.47 24.93 22.24
N ALA A 101 8.94 26.07 21.79
CA ALA A 101 7.75 26.66 22.40
C ALA A 101 6.47 25.87 22.06
N ASP A 102 6.34 25.41 20.81
CA ASP A 102 5.21 24.64 20.29
C ASP A 102 5.72 23.53 19.36
N THR A 103 5.40 22.29 19.69
CA THR A 103 5.85 21.11 18.94
C THR A 103 5.18 20.98 17.58
N LEU A 104 3.94 21.46 17.41
CA LEU A 104 3.26 21.48 16.12
C LEU A 104 3.87 22.53 15.20
N GLU A 105 4.15 23.71 15.71
CA GLU A 105 4.83 24.77 14.95
C GLU A 105 6.25 24.33 14.53
N ALA A 106 6.96 23.65 15.41
CA ALA A 106 8.26 23.06 15.10
C ALA A 106 8.17 22.03 13.97
N LEU A 107 7.19 21.12 13.98
CA LEU A 107 6.93 20.15 12.92
C LEU A 107 6.68 20.87 11.58
N GLN A 108 5.84 21.91 11.59
CA GLN A 108 5.50 22.72 10.42
C GLN A 108 6.72 23.48 9.87
N LYS A 109 7.53 24.07 10.75
CA LYS A 109 8.76 24.80 10.40
C LYS A 109 9.80 23.87 9.74
N LEU A 110 9.98 22.68 10.31
CA LEU A 110 10.90 21.68 9.75
C LEU A 110 10.43 21.20 8.37
N ALA A 111 9.15 20.92 8.20
CA ALA A 111 8.57 20.52 6.92
C ALA A 111 8.65 21.63 5.87
N ALA A 112 8.42 22.90 6.25
CA ALA A 112 8.58 24.05 5.36
C ALA A 112 10.04 24.26 4.90
N TYR A 113 10.99 24.03 5.78
CA TYR A 113 12.42 24.01 5.44
C TYR A 113 12.71 22.88 4.45
N HIS A 114 12.26 21.66 4.75
CA HIS A 114 12.42 20.51 3.85
C HIS A 114 11.83 20.78 2.46
N ARG A 115 10.63 21.33 2.37
CA ARG A 115 10.00 21.73 1.10
C ARG A 115 10.88 22.72 0.30
N SER A 116 11.56 23.64 0.97
CA SER A 116 12.39 24.66 0.32
C SER A 116 13.62 24.09 -0.42
N GLN A 117 14.00 22.85 -0.16
CA GLN A 117 15.11 22.17 -0.80
C GLN A 117 14.77 21.65 -2.21
N PHE A 118 13.49 21.68 -2.60
CA PHE A 118 13.03 21.11 -3.88
C PHE A 118 12.44 22.21 -4.77
N LYS A 119 12.77 22.15 -6.08
CA LYS A 119 12.35 23.12 -7.10
C LYS A 119 11.32 22.59 -8.10
N TYR A 120 11.05 21.26 -8.10
CA TYR A 120 10.07 20.69 -9.01
C TYR A 120 8.65 21.17 -8.70
N PRO A 121 7.72 21.10 -9.67
CA PRO A 121 6.35 21.57 -9.52
C PRO A 121 5.62 20.91 -8.35
N VAL A 122 4.77 21.70 -7.68
CA VAL A 122 3.92 21.22 -6.58
C VAL A 122 2.49 21.66 -6.84
N ILE A 123 1.60 20.69 -6.98
CA ILE A 123 0.17 20.90 -7.09
C ILE A 123 -0.42 20.95 -5.67
N GLY A 124 -0.97 22.07 -5.28
CA GLY A 124 -1.71 22.26 -4.03
C GLY A 124 -3.21 22.20 -4.28
N ILE A 125 -3.91 21.29 -3.62
CA ILE A 125 -5.34 21.07 -3.80
C ILE A 125 -6.10 21.48 -2.54
N THR A 126 -7.09 22.38 -2.69
CA THR A 126 -8.04 22.69 -1.62
C THR A 126 -9.48 22.76 -2.13
N GLY A 127 -10.43 22.83 -1.22
CA GLY A 127 -11.86 22.84 -1.48
C GLY A 127 -12.60 22.21 -0.31
N SER A 128 -13.93 22.14 -0.39
CA SER A 128 -14.73 21.41 0.62
C SER A 128 -14.75 19.91 0.29
N ASN A 129 -15.17 19.53 -0.90
CA ASN A 129 -15.29 18.14 -1.36
C ASN A 129 -14.42 17.89 -2.60
N GLY A 130 -14.17 16.61 -2.93
CA GLY A 130 -13.44 16.21 -4.14
C GLY A 130 -11.91 16.23 -4.05
N LYS A 131 -11.29 16.83 -3.02
CA LYS A 131 -9.83 16.96 -2.91
C LYS A 131 -9.07 15.64 -3.11
N THR A 132 -9.45 14.61 -2.36
CA THR A 132 -8.80 13.29 -2.42
C THR A 132 -9.04 12.61 -3.76
N ILE A 133 -10.24 12.72 -4.33
CA ILE A 133 -10.56 12.15 -5.65
C ILE A 133 -9.69 12.83 -6.71
N VAL A 134 -9.65 14.16 -6.74
CA VAL A 134 -8.83 14.92 -7.70
C VAL A 134 -7.34 14.60 -7.53
N LYS A 135 -6.83 14.48 -6.29
CA LYS A 135 -5.45 14.08 -6.03
C LYS A 135 -5.14 12.68 -6.59
N GLU A 136 -5.97 11.70 -6.30
CA GLU A 136 -5.75 10.32 -6.77
C GLU A 136 -5.93 10.19 -8.28
N TRP A 137 -6.89 10.92 -8.87
CA TRP A 137 -7.07 10.93 -10.32
C TRP A 137 -5.92 11.66 -11.03
N LEU A 138 -5.45 12.79 -10.52
CA LEU A 138 -4.25 13.44 -11.05
C LEU A 138 -3.03 12.52 -10.95
N TYR A 139 -2.92 11.76 -9.87
CA TYR A 139 -1.88 10.74 -9.77
C TYR A 139 -2.03 9.67 -10.86
N GLN A 140 -3.23 9.11 -11.08
CA GLN A 140 -3.49 8.13 -12.15
C GLN A 140 -3.18 8.70 -13.54
N LEU A 141 -3.52 9.95 -13.81
CA LEU A 141 -3.36 10.61 -15.11
C LEU A 141 -1.90 11.01 -15.41
N LEU A 142 -1.12 11.35 -14.38
CA LEU A 142 0.21 11.96 -14.53
C LEU A 142 1.35 11.01 -14.16
N ASN A 143 1.09 9.91 -13.45
CA ASN A 143 2.12 8.97 -13.02
C ASN A 143 2.84 8.28 -14.19
N LEU A 144 2.30 8.36 -15.40
CA LEU A 144 2.98 7.92 -16.62
C LEU A 144 4.13 8.83 -17.05
N ASP A 145 4.18 10.09 -16.64
CA ASP A 145 5.17 11.09 -17.08
C ASP A 145 6.03 11.63 -15.92
N PHE A 146 5.55 11.51 -14.66
CA PHE A 146 6.20 12.05 -13.48
C PHE A 146 6.36 11.02 -12.36
N ARG A 147 7.47 11.09 -11.64
CA ARG A 147 7.65 10.41 -10.34
C ARG A 147 7.04 11.31 -9.28
N ILE A 148 5.87 10.92 -8.80
CA ILE A 148 4.99 11.78 -8.00
C ILE A 148 5.07 11.40 -6.51
N VAL A 149 5.38 12.38 -5.67
CA VAL A 149 5.07 12.29 -4.23
C VAL A 149 3.72 12.92 -3.96
N ARG A 150 2.87 12.27 -3.17
CA ARG A 150 1.54 12.80 -2.83
C ARG A 150 1.18 12.57 -1.36
N SER A 151 0.20 13.32 -0.87
CA SER A 151 -0.37 13.09 0.46
C SER A 151 -0.89 11.67 0.58
N PRO A 152 -0.41 10.88 1.57
CA PRO A 152 -0.97 9.56 1.85
C PRO A 152 -2.44 9.73 2.27
N ARG A 153 -3.34 8.91 1.76
CA ARG A 153 -4.78 8.98 2.09
C ARG A 153 -5.29 10.43 2.02
N SER A 154 -5.86 10.97 3.12
CA SER A 154 -6.30 12.37 3.23
C SER A 154 -5.49 13.12 4.30
N TYR A 155 -4.16 13.03 4.26
CA TYR A 155 -3.28 13.79 5.15
C TYR A 155 -3.26 15.27 4.72
N ASN A 156 -4.34 15.98 5.05
CA ASN A 156 -4.59 17.37 4.63
C ASN A 156 -4.66 18.36 5.80
N SER A 157 -4.47 17.90 7.05
CA SER A 157 -4.54 18.70 8.28
C SER A 157 -3.23 19.40 8.63
N GLN A 158 -3.24 20.20 9.69
CA GLN A 158 -2.06 20.89 10.26
C GLN A 158 -0.90 19.94 10.63
N ILE A 159 -1.20 18.66 10.86
CA ILE A 159 -0.22 17.61 11.15
C ILE A 159 0.06 16.77 9.90
N GLY A 160 -0.98 16.43 9.14
CA GLY A 160 -0.86 15.53 7.99
C GLY A 160 -0.06 16.13 6.83
N VAL A 161 -0.21 17.42 6.57
CA VAL A 161 0.55 18.13 5.52
C VAL A 161 2.05 18.13 5.78
N PRO A 162 2.56 18.48 6.96
CA PRO A 162 3.98 18.38 7.28
C PRO A 162 4.57 16.98 7.04
N LEU A 163 3.87 15.95 7.49
CA LEU A 163 4.30 14.54 7.30
C LEU A 163 4.28 14.13 5.83
N SER A 164 3.34 14.65 5.04
CA SER A 164 3.29 14.41 3.59
C SER A 164 4.44 15.08 2.86
N VAL A 165 4.72 16.34 3.19
CA VAL A 165 5.81 17.13 2.61
C VAL A 165 7.17 16.54 2.96
N TRP A 166 7.34 15.98 4.17
CA TRP A 166 8.59 15.31 4.57
C TRP A 166 8.98 14.15 3.67
N ARG A 167 8.02 13.54 2.96
CA ARG A 167 8.28 12.46 1.99
C ARG A 167 8.89 12.93 0.66
N MET A 168 9.03 14.23 0.42
CA MET A 168 9.68 14.76 -0.78
C MET A 168 11.16 14.33 -0.82
N SER A 169 11.63 14.01 -2.02
CA SER A 169 13.03 13.64 -2.26
C SER A 169 13.49 14.08 -3.65
N HIS A 170 14.78 13.97 -3.95
CA HIS A 170 15.32 14.22 -5.29
C HIS A 170 14.94 13.15 -6.33
N LEU A 171 14.30 12.05 -5.88
CA LEU A 171 13.78 11.03 -6.78
C LEU A 171 12.45 11.45 -7.43
N HIS A 172 11.78 12.46 -6.89
CA HIS A 172 10.51 12.97 -7.40
C HIS A 172 10.73 14.15 -8.35
N ASP A 173 9.81 14.33 -9.28
CA ASP A 173 9.78 15.45 -10.23
C ASP A 173 8.42 16.18 -10.26
N LEU A 174 7.46 15.70 -9.49
CA LEU A 174 6.17 16.37 -9.22
C LEU A 174 5.69 16.02 -7.80
N ALA A 175 5.01 16.97 -7.14
CA ALA A 175 4.31 16.70 -5.88
C ALA A 175 2.84 17.09 -5.97
N ILE A 176 1.95 16.35 -5.25
CA ILE A 176 0.51 16.64 -5.16
C ILE A 176 0.09 16.58 -3.70
N PHE A 177 -0.25 17.73 -3.11
CA PHE A 177 -0.64 17.81 -1.71
C PHE A 177 -2.05 18.39 -1.53
N GLU A 178 -2.80 17.77 -0.60
CA GLU A 178 -4.10 18.30 -0.17
C GLU A 178 -3.94 19.24 1.02
N ALA A 179 -4.70 20.35 1.05
CA ALA A 179 -4.83 21.24 2.18
C ALA A 179 -6.29 21.37 2.62
N GLY A 180 -6.56 20.99 3.87
CA GLY A 180 -7.85 21.08 4.53
C GLY A 180 -7.77 21.99 5.75
N ILE A 181 -8.78 22.84 5.96
CA ILE A 181 -8.88 23.76 7.10
C ILE A 181 -10.24 23.66 7.75
N SER A 182 -10.28 23.86 9.05
CA SER A 182 -11.47 23.94 9.88
C SER A 182 -11.69 25.33 10.49
N LYS A 183 -10.62 26.13 10.60
CA LYS A 183 -10.65 27.48 11.21
C LYS A 183 -9.90 28.50 10.36
N ALA A 184 -10.22 29.77 10.53
CA ALA A 184 -9.47 30.87 9.92
C ALA A 184 -8.02 30.90 10.42
N GLY A 185 -7.06 31.29 9.55
CA GLY A 185 -5.62 31.34 9.82
C GLY A 185 -4.89 30.00 9.64
N GLU A 186 -5.59 28.88 9.50
CA GLU A 186 -4.95 27.56 9.28
C GLU A 186 -4.34 27.43 7.88
N MET A 187 -4.95 28.04 6.85
CA MET A 187 -4.47 27.91 5.49
C MET A 187 -3.13 28.62 5.25
N GLU A 188 -2.88 29.73 5.91
CA GLU A 188 -1.60 30.43 5.83
C GLU A 188 -0.43 29.54 6.26
N LYS A 189 -0.62 28.77 7.35
CA LYS A 189 0.36 27.82 7.84
C LYS A 189 0.61 26.71 6.82
N LEU A 190 -0.47 26.14 6.25
CA LEU A 190 -0.36 25.09 5.23
C LEU A 190 0.26 25.61 3.93
N ALA A 191 -0.10 26.82 3.50
CA ALA A 191 0.48 27.47 2.33
C ALA A 191 1.99 27.69 2.48
N ALA A 192 2.44 28.11 3.67
CA ALA A 192 3.86 28.28 3.97
C ALA A 192 4.65 26.95 3.89
N ILE A 193 4.00 25.82 4.17
CA ILE A 193 4.61 24.49 4.09
C ILE A 193 4.59 23.96 2.66
N ILE A 194 3.43 23.95 1.98
CA ILE A 194 3.25 23.36 0.66
C ILE A 194 3.97 24.19 -0.41
N ARG A 195 3.81 25.51 -0.40
CA ARG A 195 4.29 26.46 -1.41
C ARG A 195 3.98 25.93 -2.82
N PRO A 196 2.70 25.80 -3.17
CA PRO A 196 2.33 25.23 -4.46
C PRO A 196 2.77 26.14 -5.60
N THR A 197 3.17 25.52 -6.73
CA THR A 197 3.39 26.23 -8.00
C THR A 197 2.12 26.20 -8.86
N ILE A 198 1.26 25.20 -8.66
CA ILE A 198 -0.02 25.03 -9.33
C ILE A 198 -1.11 24.90 -8.27
N GLY A 199 -2.11 25.77 -8.32
CA GLY A 199 -3.23 25.81 -7.40
C GLY A 199 -4.47 25.13 -7.98
N VAL A 200 -5.08 24.20 -7.27
CA VAL A 200 -6.27 23.48 -7.71
C VAL A 200 -7.39 23.63 -6.68
N PHE A 201 -8.46 24.30 -7.08
CA PHE A 201 -9.66 24.46 -6.26
C PHE A 201 -10.74 23.48 -6.74
N THR A 202 -11.22 22.61 -5.87
CA THR A 202 -12.28 21.65 -6.23
C THR A 202 -13.65 22.30 -6.15
N THR A 203 -14.36 22.13 -5.05
CA THR A 203 -15.69 22.71 -4.85
C THR A 203 -15.79 23.43 -3.51
N LEU A 204 -16.65 24.43 -3.39
CA LEU A 204 -16.98 25.11 -2.13
C LEU A 204 -18.35 24.65 -1.64
N GLY A 205 -18.37 23.81 -0.62
CA GLY A 205 -19.56 23.36 0.10
C GLY A 205 -19.66 23.95 1.51
N PRO A 206 -20.77 23.71 2.24
CA PRO A 206 -20.98 24.19 3.60
C PRO A 206 -20.14 23.47 4.69
N ALA A 207 -19.39 22.42 4.40
CA ALA A 207 -18.56 21.71 5.39
C ALA A 207 -17.65 22.65 6.21
N HIS A 208 -17.63 22.50 7.54
CA HIS A 208 -16.87 23.36 8.48
C HIS A 208 -17.25 24.85 8.45
N ASN A 209 -18.52 25.19 8.24
CA ASN A 209 -18.96 26.58 8.27
C ASN A 209 -18.82 27.23 9.65
N GLU A 210 -18.85 26.44 10.72
CA GLU A 210 -18.76 26.93 12.12
C GLU A 210 -17.44 27.65 12.44
N GLY A 211 -16.35 27.32 11.72
CA GLY A 211 -15.05 27.98 11.87
C GLY A 211 -14.90 29.29 11.07
N PHE A 212 -15.93 29.72 10.34
CA PHE A 212 -15.88 30.88 9.45
C PHE A 212 -17.14 31.73 9.62
N SER A 213 -17.00 33.05 9.49
CA SER A 213 -18.12 33.99 9.63
C SER A 213 -19.20 33.80 8.53
N ASP A 214 -18.78 33.45 7.32
CA ASP A 214 -19.65 33.24 6.16
C ASP A 214 -18.91 32.46 5.04
N ARG A 215 -19.67 32.12 3.98
CA ARG A 215 -19.15 31.39 2.80
C ARG A 215 -18.05 32.18 2.06
N SER A 216 -18.13 33.50 2.01
CA SER A 216 -17.15 34.33 1.33
C SER A 216 -15.84 34.38 2.10
N HIS A 217 -15.91 34.49 3.43
CA HIS A 217 -14.74 34.40 4.30
C HIS A 217 -14.04 33.02 4.17
N LYS A 218 -14.80 31.93 4.20
CA LYS A 218 -14.27 30.58 3.99
C LYS A 218 -13.56 30.42 2.64
N LEU A 219 -14.14 30.97 1.57
CA LEU A 219 -13.51 30.97 0.26
C LEU A 219 -12.18 31.75 0.26
N LYS A 220 -12.19 32.96 0.83
CA LYS A 220 -10.98 33.78 0.95
C LYS A 220 -9.87 33.04 1.72
N GLU A 221 -10.22 32.41 2.86
CA GLU A 221 -9.27 31.61 3.63
C GLU A 221 -8.67 30.47 2.82
N LYS A 222 -9.50 29.71 2.09
CA LYS A 222 -9.02 28.59 1.26
C LYS A 222 -8.12 29.06 0.10
N LEU A 223 -8.42 30.21 -0.49
CA LEU A 223 -7.64 30.75 -1.62
C LEU A 223 -6.25 31.25 -1.22
N LYS A 224 -5.97 31.47 0.06
CA LYS A 224 -4.63 31.80 0.58
C LYS A 224 -3.60 30.70 0.22
N LEU A 225 -4.03 29.44 0.01
CA LEU A 225 -3.15 28.38 -0.48
C LEU A 225 -2.48 28.74 -1.82
N PHE A 226 -3.14 29.56 -2.64
CA PHE A 226 -2.74 29.82 -4.01
C PHE A 226 -1.96 31.13 -4.19
N GLU A 227 -1.60 31.80 -3.10
CA GLU A 227 -0.76 32.98 -3.16
C GLU A 227 0.61 32.63 -3.77
N GLY A 228 0.87 33.16 -4.97
CA GLY A 228 2.07 32.85 -5.74
C GLY A 228 2.02 31.58 -6.61
N ALA A 229 0.89 30.88 -6.64
CA ALA A 229 0.66 29.73 -7.52
C ALA A 229 -0.12 30.14 -8.79
N VAL A 230 0.12 29.41 -9.88
CA VAL A 230 -0.70 29.52 -11.09
C VAL A 230 -1.91 28.61 -10.94
N CYS A 231 -3.11 29.14 -11.11
CA CYS A 231 -4.33 28.33 -11.14
C CYS A 231 -4.66 27.98 -12.60
N PRO A 232 -4.78 26.69 -12.94
CA PRO A 232 -5.23 26.26 -14.26
C PRO A 232 -6.58 26.89 -14.63
N GLU A 233 -6.71 27.35 -15.87
CA GLU A 233 -8.00 27.81 -16.37
C GLU A 233 -8.98 26.62 -16.39
N ARG A 234 -10.17 26.81 -15.81
CA ARG A 234 -11.16 25.74 -15.73
C ARG A 234 -11.74 25.45 -17.11
N VAL A 235 -11.69 24.18 -17.51
CA VAL A 235 -12.38 23.71 -18.72
C VAL A 235 -13.87 24.01 -18.62
N GLN A 236 -14.42 24.72 -19.62
CA GLN A 236 -15.84 25.04 -19.69
C GLN A 236 -16.57 23.95 -20.46
N LEU A 237 -17.50 23.27 -19.80
CA LEU A 237 -18.31 22.22 -20.38
C LEU A 237 -19.40 22.83 -21.25
N GLU A 238 -19.50 22.38 -22.53
CA GLU A 238 -20.60 22.72 -23.43
C GLU A 238 -21.77 21.75 -23.24
N THR A 239 -21.49 20.44 -23.32
CA THR A 239 -22.52 19.41 -23.25
C THR A 239 -21.93 18.13 -22.63
N TRP A 240 -22.80 17.28 -22.09
CA TRP A 240 -22.43 15.90 -21.74
C TRP A 240 -23.57 14.93 -22.06
N VAL A 241 -23.21 13.69 -22.34
CA VAL A 241 -24.15 12.61 -22.65
C VAL A 241 -23.76 11.36 -21.88
N PHE A 242 -24.75 10.64 -21.38
CA PHE A 242 -24.54 9.35 -20.72
C PHE A 242 -24.77 8.23 -21.73
N MET A 243 -23.76 7.33 -21.87
CA MET A 243 -23.83 6.15 -22.73
C MET A 243 -23.13 4.96 -22.05
N ASP A 244 -23.81 3.85 -21.90
CA ASP A 244 -23.25 2.58 -21.41
C ASP A 244 -22.44 2.69 -20.10
N GLY A 245 -23.00 3.42 -19.12
CA GLY A 245 -22.34 3.59 -17.81
C GLY A 245 -21.15 4.56 -17.79
N LYS A 246 -20.95 5.34 -18.87
CA LYS A 246 -19.91 6.34 -19.03
C LYS A 246 -20.53 7.72 -19.30
N ALA A 247 -19.79 8.78 -19.00
CA ALA A 247 -20.14 10.13 -19.41
C ALA A 247 -19.16 10.61 -20.48
N GLU A 248 -19.68 11.03 -21.61
CA GLU A 248 -18.94 11.76 -22.62
C GLU A 248 -19.12 13.27 -22.37
N LEU A 249 -18.02 13.98 -22.23
CA LEU A 249 -17.96 15.41 -21.88
C LEU A 249 -17.32 16.17 -23.02
N ARG A 250 -18.03 17.21 -23.56
CA ARG A 250 -17.52 18.06 -24.59
C ARG A 250 -17.36 19.48 -24.06
N ASP A 251 -16.17 20.05 -24.28
CA ASP A 251 -15.90 21.44 -23.91
C ASP A 251 -16.33 22.43 -24.99
N VAL A 252 -16.32 23.73 -24.65
CA VAL A 252 -16.69 24.83 -25.57
C VAL A 252 -15.74 24.95 -26.77
N SER A 253 -14.56 24.36 -26.75
CA SER A 253 -13.62 24.30 -27.88
C SER A 253 -13.90 23.13 -28.84
N GLY A 254 -14.84 22.24 -28.48
CA GLY A 254 -15.21 21.06 -29.24
C GLY A 254 -14.36 19.83 -28.91
N GLU A 255 -13.41 19.91 -27.98
CA GLU A 255 -12.67 18.76 -27.50
C GLU A 255 -13.57 17.85 -26.65
N THR A 256 -13.36 16.54 -26.75
CA THR A 256 -14.20 15.54 -26.08
C THR A 256 -13.37 14.56 -25.28
N ILE A 257 -13.81 14.28 -24.05
CA ILE A 257 -13.28 13.19 -23.21
C ILE A 257 -14.41 12.28 -22.76
N THR A 258 -14.09 11.04 -22.46
CA THR A 258 -15.02 10.07 -21.84
C THR A 258 -14.49 9.64 -20.48
N ILE A 259 -15.36 9.60 -19.48
CA ILE A 259 -15.02 9.08 -18.13
C ILE A 259 -15.90 7.88 -17.78
N PRO A 260 -15.40 6.90 -17.00
CA PRO A 260 -16.16 5.72 -16.61
C PRO A 260 -17.06 5.97 -15.37
N PHE A 261 -17.61 7.19 -15.26
CA PHE A 261 -18.47 7.64 -14.17
C PHE A 261 -19.62 8.46 -14.74
N THR A 262 -20.78 8.45 -14.06
CA THR A 262 -21.99 9.14 -14.56
C THR A 262 -22.56 10.16 -13.57
N ASP A 263 -21.97 10.31 -12.39
CA ASP A 263 -22.44 11.25 -11.37
C ASP A 263 -21.83 12.63 -11.54
N GLN A 264 -22.57 13.66 -11.10
CA GLN A 264 -22.17 15.05 -11.23
C GLN A 264 -20.86 15.40 -10.50
N ALA A 265 -20.62 14.78 -9.32
CA ALA A 265 -19.40 15.04 -8.57
C ALA A 265 -18.16 14.50 -9.30
N SER A 266 -18.28 13.34 -9.94
CA SER A 266 -17.23 12.77 -10.80
C SER A 266 -16.99 13.62 -12.04
N ILE A 267 -18.04 14.16 -12.67
CA ILE A 267 -17.91 15.11 -13.80
C ILE A 267 -17.13 16.35 -13.37
N ASP A 268 -17.49 16.98 -12.25
CA ASP A 268 -16.83 18.18 -11.74
C ASP A 268 -15.34 17.92 -11.40
N ASN A 269 -15.04 16.78 -10.82
CA ASN A 269 -13.67 16.36 -10.50
C ASN A 269 -12.86 16.06 -11.79
N ALA A 270 -13.48 15.43 -12.79
CA ALA A 270 -12.85 15.17 -14.09
C ALA A 270 -12.52 16.45 -14.84
N LEU A 271 -13.43 17.43 -14.88
CA LEU A 271 -13.18 18.75 -15.45
C LEU A 271 -12.00 19.45 -14.76
N THR A 272 -11.91 19.32 -13.44
CA THR A 272 -10.78 19.85 -12.68
C THR A 272 -9.46 19.17 -13.09
N CYS A 273 -9.45 17.84 -13.21
CA CYS A 273 -8.27 17.09 -13.66
C CYS A 273 -7.89 17.43 -15.12
N TRP A 274 -8.88 17.54 -16.00
CA TRP A 274 -8.69 17.95 -17.40
C TRP A 274 -8.04 19.32 -17.50
N SER A 275 -8.52 20.29 -16.70
CA SER A 275 -7.92 21.62 -16.61
C SER A 275 -6.44 21.61 -16.24
N VAL A 276 -6.07 20.76 -15.27
CA VAL A 276 -4.67 20.59 -14.84
C VAL A 276 -3.83 19.97 -15.95
N MET A 277 -4.34 18.94 -16.64
CA MET A 277 -3.60 18.29 -17.73
C MET A 277 -3.36 19.26 -18.91
N ARG A 278 -4.37 20.04 -19.28
CA ARG A 278 -4.20 21.10 -20.32
C ARG A 278 -3.17 22.15 -19.90
N HIS A 279 -3.21 22.58 -18.63
CA HIS A 279 -2.21 23.51 -18.09
C HIS A 279 -0.78 22.95 -18.13
N LEU A 280 -0.62 21.64 -17.94
CA LEU A 280 0.68 20.95 -18.06
C LEU A 280 1.10 20.70 -19.51
N GLY A 281 0.29 21.11 -20.50
CA GLY A 281 0.62 21.04 -21.93
C GLY A 281 0.26 19.72 -22.63
N TYR A 282 -0.57 18.86 -22.00
CA TYR A 282 -1.02 17.64 -22.65
C TYR A 282 -2.04 17.92 -23.76
N SER A 283 -1.89 17.21 -24.88
CA SER A 283 -2.86 17.24 -25.97
C SER A 283 -4.07 16.36 -25.67
N ILE A 284 -5.19 16.61 -26.36
CA ILE A 284 -6.43 15.88 -26.17
C ILE A 284 -6.27 14.39 -26.51
N GLU A 285 -5.41 14.04 -27.48
CA GLU A 285 -5.10 12.66 -27.85
C GLU A 285 -4.46 11.89 -26.69
N THR A 286 -3.77 12.59 -25.79
CA THR A 286 -3.20 12.01 -24.56
C THR A 286 -4.21 12.04 -23.41
N ILE A 287 -4.96 13.10 -23.26
CA ILE A 287 -5.92 13.29 -22.17
C ILE A 287 -7.08 12.29 -22.27
N ALA A 288 -7.72 12.17 -23.44
CA ALA A 288 -8.94 11.40 -23.60
C ALA A 288 -8.79 9.91 -23.25
N PRO A 289 -7.77 9.16 -23.72
CA PRO A 289 -7.61 7.77 -23.33
C PRO A 289 -7.27 7.59 -21.84
N ARG A 290 -6.51 8.52 -21.24
CA ARG A 290 -6.19 8.47 -19.80
C ARG A 290 -7.43 8.72 -18.95
N MET A 291 -8.29 9.67 -19.33
CA MET A 291 -9.57 9.94 -18.64
C MET A 291 -10.51 8.73 -18.69
N LEU A 292 -10.54 8.01 -19.80
CA LEU A 292 -11.35 6.79 -19.93
C LEU A 292 -10.84 5.65 -19.01
N SER A 293 -9.56 5.64 -18.69
CA SER A 293 -8.93 4.60 -17.84
C SER A 293 -9.01 4.88 -16.34
N LEU A 294 -9.60 6.00 -15.90
CA LEU A 294 -9.74 6.36 -14.51
C LEU A 294 -10.44 5.27 -13.69
N GLN A 295 -9.87 4.98 -12.52
CA GLN A 295 -10.42 4.01 -11.58
C GLN A 295 -11.10 4.72 -10.41
N PRO A 296 -12.14 4.11 -9.81
CA PRO A 296 -12.74 4.61 -8.58
C PRO A 296 -11.70 4.74 -7.47
N VAL A 297 -11.87 5.76 -6.63
CA VAL A 297 -11.06 5.92 -5.42
C VAL A 297 -11.70 5.13 -4.30
N GLN A 298 -10.97 4.22 -3.67
CA GLN A 298 -11.49 3.38 -2.57
C GLN A 298 -12.16 4.21 -1.48
N MET A 299 -13.27 3.71 -0.93
CA MET A 299 -14.06 4.35 0.15
C MET A 299 -14.59 5.76 -0.18
N ARG A 300 -14.72 6.09 -1.48
CA ARG A 300 -15.25 7.38 -1.95
C ARG A 300 -16.27 7.16 -3.05
N LEU A 301 -17.56 7.12 -2.66
CA LEU A 301 -18.69 6.85 -3.57
C LEU A 301 -18.48 5.56 -4.41
N GLU A 302 -17.80 4.58 -3.84
CA GLU A 302 -17.44 3.34 -4.50
C GLU A 302 -18.67 2.41 -4.58
N ILE A 303 -19.04 2.00 -5.80
CA ILE A 303 -20.17 1.07 -6.01
C ILE A 303 -19.67 -0.36 -5.98
N LYS A 304 -20.31 -1.20 -5.16
CA LYS A 304 -20.04 -2.63 -5.03
C LYS A 304 -21.32 -3.45 -5.11
N ARG A 305 -21.18 -4.72 -5.48
CA ARG A 305 -22.27 -5.68 -5.34
C ARG A 305 -22.35 -6.16 -3.89
N GLY A 306 -23.53 -6.05 -3.30
CA GLY A 306 -23.82 -6.56 -1.96
C GLY A 306 -24.40 -7.97 -1.95
N ILE A 307 -24.48 -8.55 -0.74
CA ILE A 307 -25.19 -9.81 -0.50
C ILE A 307 -26.64 -9.70 -0.96
N ASN A 308 -27.27 -10.85 -1.27
CA ASN A 308 -28.70 -10.96 -1.59
C ASN A 308 -29.20 -9.93 -2.63
N GLN A 309 -28.39 -9.70 -3.69
CA GLN A 309 -28.68 -8.75 -4.78
C GLN A 309 -28.78 -7.28 -4.33
N CYS A 310 -28.16 -6.91 -3.21
CA CYS A 310 -28.03 -5.52 -2.79
C CYS A 310 -27.01 -4.80 -3.66
N LEU A 311 -27.20 -3.49 -3.81
CA LEU A 311 -26.22 -2.54 -4.34
C LEU A 311 -25.60 -1.78 -3.18
N LEU A 312 -24.29 -1.80 -3.03
CA LEU A 312 -23.58 -1.05 -1.98
C LEU A 312 -22.95 0.20 -2.55
N LEU A 313 -23.16 1.32 -1.89
CA LEU A 313 -22.43 2.55 -2.10
C LEU A 313 -21.53 2.79 -0.86
N ASN A 314 -20.22 2.56 -1.04
CA ASN A 314 -19.25 2.75 0.01
C ASN A 314 -18.70 4.18 0.01
N ASP A 315 -19.03 4.94 1.04
CA ASP A 315 -18.47 6.28 1.30
C ASP A 315 -18.08 6.40 2.79
N ALA A 316 -17.44 5.36 3.32
CA ALA A 316 -17.18 5.15 4.74
C ALA A 316 -16.01 5.97 5.32
N TYR A 317 -15.50 6.96 4.61
CA TYR A 317 -14.30 7.71 5.03
C TYR A 317 -14.59 8.93 5.90
N SER A 318 -15.70 9.64 5.66
CA SER A 318 -16.08 10.86 6.37
C SER A 318 -17.58 10.90 6.64
N MET A 319 -17.96 11.60 7.72
CA MET A 319 -19.35 11.84 8.08
C MET A 319 -19.54 13.35 8.30
N ASP A 320 -20.07 14.00 7.28
CA ASP A 320 -20.50 15.39 7.30
C ASP A 320 -21.73 15.56 6.41
N LEU A 321 -22.53 16.61 6.66
CA LEU A 321 -23.83 16.79 6.01
C LEU A 321 -23.76 16.97 4.50
N ASP A 322 -22.70 17.61 3.99
CA ASP A 322 -22.57 17.90 2.56
C ASP A 322 -22.19 16.67 1.76
N SER A 323 -21.15 15.95 2.24
CA SER A 323 -20.77 14.72 1.62
C SER A 323 -21.87 13.66 1.72
N LEU A 324 -22.69 13.70 2.81
CA LEU A 324 -23.88 12.88 2.93
C LEU A 324 -24.91 13.19 1.85
N ASN A 325 -25.22 14.46 1.62
CA ASN A 325 -26.19 14.86 0.60
C ASN A 325 -25.74 14.43 -0.80
N ILE A 326 -24.44 14.55 -1.12
CA ILE A 326 -23.84 14.07 -2.38
C ILE A 326 -23.97 12.55 -2.48
N ALA A 327 -23.63 11.81 -1.41
CA ALA A 327 -23.72 10.35 -1.39
C ALA A 327 -25.18 9.87 -1.55
N LEU A 328 -26.14 10.54 -0.93
CA LEU A 328 -27.57 10.24 -1.07
C LEU A 328 -28.11 10.51 -2.48
N ALA A 329 -27.67 11.61 -3.11
CA ALA A 329 -28.01 11.89 -4.50
C ALA A 329 -27.46 10.81 -5.44
N HIS A 330 -26.20 10.38 -5.20
CA HIS A 330 -25.57 9.29 -5.96
C HIS A 330 -26.26 7.96 -5.72
N LEU A 331 -26.60 7.62 -4.46
CA LEU A 331 -27.39 6.42 -4.14
C LEU A 331 -28.72 6.40 -4.90
N ARG A 332 -29.43 7.53 -4.90
CA ARG A 332 -30.69 7.68 -5.63
C ARG A 332 -30.55 7.46 -7.12
N GLN A 333 -29.48 7.99 -7.73
CA GLN A 333 -29.17 7.81 -9.14
C GLN A 333 -28.88 6.35 -9.49
N GLN A 334 -28.13 5.65 -8.64
CA GLN A 334 -27.69 4.28 -8.89
C GLN A 334 -28.73 3.21 -8.49
N SER A 335 -29.64 3.54 -7.58
CA SER A 335 -30.60 2.57 -7.02
C SER A 335 -31.69 2.14 -7.97
N GLY A 336 -32.00 2.92 -9.02
CA GLY A 336 -33.19 2.65 -9.82
C GLY A 336 -34.44 2.52 -8.94
N ASP A 337 -35.15 1.42 -9.09
CA ASP A 337 -36.35 1.10 -8.30
C ASP A 337 -36.08 0.40 -6.97
N LEU A 338 -34.84 0.11 -6.64
CA LEU A 338 -34.47 -0.56 -5.39
C LEU A 338 -34.80 0.31 -4.17
N PRO A 339 -35.34 -0.28 -3.07
CA PRO A 339 -35.47 0.41 -1.78
C PRO A 339 -34.10 0.92 -1.30
N ARG A 340 -34.07 2.10 -0.68
CA ARG A 340 -32.83 2.75 -0.24
C ARG A 340 -32.66 2.66 1.27
N THR A 341 -31.51 2.17 1.69
CA THR A 341 -31.08 2.08 3.09
C THR A 341 -29.83 2.90 3.29
N ALA A 342 -29.69 3.56 4.43
CA ALA A 342 -28.42 4.16 4.84
C ALA A 342 -27.95 3.58 6.17
N ILE A 343 -26.67 3.25 6.26
CA ILE A 343 -25.97 2.87 7.48
C ILE A 343 -25.02 4.03 7.81
N LEU A 344 -25.36 4.80 8.87
CA LEU A 344 -24.67 6.05 9.21
C LEU A 344 -24.11 6.00 10.63
N THR A 345 -22.95 6.64 10.85
CA THR A 345 -22.39 6.83 12.20
C THR A 345 -22.76 8.19 12.78
N ASP A 346 -22.42 8.42 14.05
CA ASP A 346 -22.51 9.74 14.68
C ASP A 346 -21.83 10.82 13.84
N LEU A 347 -22.41 12.00 13.79
CA LEU A 347 -21.73 13.20 13.31
C LEU A 347 -20.59 13.56 14.27
N PRO A 348 -19.40 13.94 13.79
CA PRO A 348 -18.25 14.23 14.66
C PRO A 348 -18.49 15.36 15.67
N GLU A 349 -19.27 16.36 15.28
CA GLU A 349 -19.58 17.57 16.07
C GLU A 349 -21.08 17.93 15.96
N GLY A 350 -21.98 16.92 15.83
CA GLY A 350 -23.39 17.14 15.55
C GLY A 350 -24.21 17.45 16.82
N GLY A 351 -24.90 18.60 16.83
CA GLY A 351 -25.98 18.93 17.73
C GLY A 351 -27.36 18.52 17.17
N ALA A 352 -28.44 18.86 17.90
CA ALA A 352 -29.81 18.52 17.47
C ALA A 352 -30.18 19.11 16.11
N SER A 353 -29.72 20.31 15.78
CA SER A 353 -29.94 21.01 14.51
C SER A 353 -29.37 20.26 13.30
N GLU A 354 -28.15 19.76 13.45
CA GLU A 354 -27.44 19.00 12.40
C GLU A 354 -28.11 17.65 12.16
N TYR A 355 -28.55 16.98 13.21
CA TYR A 355 -29.33 15.73 13.08
C TYR A 355 -30.71 15.98 12.46
N ASP A 356 -31.38 17.08 12.78
CA ASP A 356 -32.64 17.47 12.13
C ASP A 356 -32.43 17.72 10.61
N GLN A 357 -31.31 18.36 10.22
CA GLN A 357 -30.96 18.55 8.82
C GLN A 357 -30.62 17.24 8.12
N LEU A 358 -29.87 16.36 8.78
CA LEU A 358 -29.54 15.03 8.30
C LEU A 358 -30.84 14.24 7.99
N ILE A 359 -31.79 14.19 8.93
CA ILE A 359 -33.05 13.49 8.71
C ILE A 359 -33.83 14.12 7.54
N ARG A 360 -33.84 15.43 7.41
CA ARG A 360 -34.45 16.08 6.24
C ARG A 360 -33.84 15.60 4.92
N TYR A 361 -32.51 15.47 4.83
CA TYR A 361 -31.86 14.93 3.64
C TYR A 361 -32.28 13.50 3.36
N LEU A 362 -32.31 12.62 4.38
CA LEU A 362 -32.75 11.23 4.22
C LEU A 362 -34.17 11.13 3.66
N LEU A 363 -35.11 11.93 4.19
CA LEU A 363 -36.49 11.97 3.72
C LEU A 363 -36.61 12.56 2.31
N GLN A 364 -35.88 13.61 1.99
CA GLN A 364 -35.83 14.24 0.67
C GLN A 364 -35.32 13.26 -0.41
N HIS A 365 -34.37 12.39 -0.08
CA HIS A 365 -33.87 11.34 -0.98
C HIS A 365 -34.66 10.05 -0.89
N GLN A 366 -35.82 10.06 -0.20
CA GLN A 366 -36.76 8.95 -0.11
C GLN A 366 -36.10 7.67 0.39
N LEU A 367 -35.35 7.74 1.50
CA LEU A 367 -34.85 6.56 2.19
C LEU A 367 -36.01 5.80 2.85
N HIS A 368 -35.94 4.48 2.78
CA HIS A 368 -36.88 3.59 3.40
C HIS A 368 -36.42 3.11 4.78
N ARG A 369 -35.10 2.92 4.92
CA ARG A 369 -34.50 2.41 6.15
C ARG A 369 -33.24 3.19 6.52
N LEU A 370 -33.12 3.47 7.82
CA LEU A 370 -31.93 4.08 8.43
C LEU A 370 -31.43 3.16 9.55
N ILE A 371 -30.16 2.80 9.45
CA ILE A 371 -29.43 2.11 10.51
C ILE A 371 -28.38 3.08 11.04
N THR A 372 -28.36 3.32 12.37
CA THR A 372 -27.40 4.23 12.98
C THR A 372 -26.48 3.51 13.93
N ILE A 373 -25.21 3.93 13.96
CA ILE A 373 -24.16 3.38 14.81
C ILE A 373 -23.49 4.53 15.57
N GLY A 374 -23.75 4.57 16.87
CA GLY A 374 -23.16 5.58 17.76
C GLY A 374 -24.15 6.08 18.81
N PRO A 375 -23.65 6.44 20.01
CA PRO A 375 -24.48 6.82 21.15
C PRO A 375 -25.18 8.15 20.94
N ALA A 376 -24.58 9.12 20.24
CA ALA A 376 -25.20 10.43 20.01
C ALA A 376 -26.40 10.33 19.08
N PHE A 377 -26.31 9.53 18.01
CA PHE A 377 -27.42 9.30 17.12
C PHE A 377 -28.55 8.52 17.79
N GLN A 378 -28.18 7.50 18.59
CA GLN A 378 -29.15 6.72 19.36
C GLN A 378 -29.90 7.61 20.34
N GLN A 379 -29.22 8.48 21.06
CA GLN A 379 -29.84 9.44 21.99
C GLN A 379 -30.79 10.43 21.27
N TYR A 380 -30.35 10.98 20.13
CA TYR A 380 -31.16 11.89 19.33
C TYR A 380 -32.46 11.25 18.82
N LEU A 381 -32.45 9.94 18.50
CA LEU A 381 -33.59 9.20 17.95
C LEU A 381 -34.51 8.56 19.00
N ALA A 382 -34.16 8.55 20.28
CA ALA A 382 -34.83 7.78 21.34
C ALA A 382 -36.35 8.00 21.37
N ASP A 383 -36.81 9.26 21.26
CA ASP A 383 -38.22 9.63 21.32
C ASP A 383 -38.81 10.01 19.96
N LYS A 384 -38.05 9.86 18.86
CA LYS A 384 -38.49 10.27 17.52
C LYS A 384 -39.02 9.09 16.72
N ARG A 385 -40.12 9.31 15.98
CA ARG A 385 -40.73 8.33 15.06
C ARG A 385 -40.99 9.03 13.72
N TYR A 386 -40.78 8.32 12.66
CA TYR A 386 -40.97 8.78 11.29
C TYR A 386 -41.92 7.83 10.55
N SER A 387 -42.98 8.34 9.92
CA SER A 387 -44.00 7.53 9.24
C SER A 387 -43.47 6.76 8.04
N ASN A 388 -42.44 7.30 7.36
CA ASN A 388 -41.93 6.74 6.09
C ASN A 388 -40.45 6.29 6.17
N LEU A 389 -39.89 6.17 7.38
CA LEU A 389 -38.49 5.78 7.57
C LEU A 389 -38.39 4.78 8.72
N VAL A 390 -38.03 3.56 8.42
CA VAL A 390 -37.75 2.54 9.44
C VAL A 390 -36.37 2.79 10.03
N VAL A 391 -36.32 3.00 11.35
CA VAL A 391 -35.06 3.35 12.04
C VAL A 391 -34.67 2.24 13.01
N THR A 392 -33.41 1.81 12.94
CA THR A 392 -32.77 0.90 13.89
C THR A 392 -31.46 1.52 14.37
N SER A 393 -31.25 1.59 15.68
CA SER A 393 -30.07 2.26 16.28
C SER A 393 -29.23 1.29 17.11
N TYR A 394 -27.93 1.38 16.97
CA TYR A 394 -26.94 0.62 17.74
C TYR A 394 -25.98 1.58 18.44
N PRO A 395 -25.58 1.31 19.72
CA PRO A 395 -24.66 2.18 20.45
C PRO A 395 -23.24 2.20 19.86
N ASP A 396 -22.84 1.10 19.25
CA ASP A 396 -21.50 0.90 18.65
C ASP A 396 -21.55 -0.13 17.53
N ARG A 397 -20.42 -0.29 16.82
CA ARG A 397 -20.27 -1.22 15.71
C ARG A 397 -20.38 -2.68 16.17
N GLU A 398 -19.81 -3.04 17.32
CA GLU A 398 -19.81 -4.42 17.85
C GLU A 398 -21.24 -4.87 18.15
N SER A 399 -22.07 -3.98 18.68
CA SER A 399 -23.50 -4.22 18.87
C SER A 399 -24.24 -4.46 17.54
N PHE A 400 -23.93 -3.71 16.49
CA PHE A 400 -24.47 -3.97 15.16
C PHE A 400 -24.00 -5.32 14.64
N GLU A 401 -22.70 -5.62 14.70
CA GLU A 401 -22.11 -6.87 14.20
C GLU A 401 -22.70 -8.09 14.89
N SER A 402 -22.92 -8.03 16.21
CA SER A 402 -23.52 -9.13 16.99
C SER A 402 -25.00 -9.40 16.65
N HIS A 403 -25.73 -8.39 16.15
CA HIS A 403 -27.13 -8.51 15.72
C HIS A 403 -27.28 -8.60 14.20
N PHE A 404 -26.17 -8.62 13.48
CA PHE A 404 -26.19 -8.67 12.02
C PHE A 404 -26.80 -9.97 11.51
N SER A 405 -27.75 -9.85 10.57
CA SER A 405 -28.31 -10.97 9.83
C SER A 405 -28.31 -10.62 8.35
N SER A 406 -27.66 -11.44 7.55
CA SER A 406 -27.65 -11.28 6.09
C SER A 406 -29.04 -11.33 5.47
N ARG A 407 -30.01 -12.03 6.13
CA ARG A 407 -31.41 -12.11 5.70
C ARG A 407 -32.16 -10.79 5.81
N SER A 408 -31.65 -9.85 6.61
CA SER A 408 -32.25 -8.52 6.80
C SER A 408 -31.97 -7.57 5.64
N PHE A 409 -31.11 -7.95 4.71
CA PHE A 409 -30.70 -7.16 3.55
C PHE A 409 -30.97 -7.94 2.28
N HIS A 410 -31.87 -7.44 1.43
CA HIS A 410 -32.27 -8.13 0.21
C HIS A 410 -32.81 -7.14 -0.82
N GLN A 411 -32.24 -7.17 -2.03
CA GLN A 411 -32.70 -6.33 -3.17
C GLN A 411 -32.90 -4.86 -2.79
N GLU A 412 -31.93 -4.25 -2.15
CA GLU A 412 -31.94 -2.83 -1.75
C GLU A 412 -30.60 -2.15 -2.09
N ALA A 413 -30.62 -0.84 -2.21
CA ALA A 413 -29.42 -0.02 -2.39
C ALA A 413 -29.01 0.55 -1.03
N ILE A 414 -27.80 0.25 -0.59
CA ILE A 414 -27.31 0.53 0.75
C ILE A 414 -26.15 1.54 0.68
N LEU A 415 -26.33 2.72 1.27
CA LEU A 415 -25.23 3.66 1.54
C LEU A 415 -24.56 3.30 2.86
N ILE A 416 -23.24 3.12 2.84
CA ILE A 416 -22.42 2.97 4.04
C ILE A 416 -21.58 4.23 4.17
N LYS A 417 -21.85 5.04 5.23
CA LYS A 417 -21.14 6.29 5.47
C LYS A 417 -20.88 6.51 6.95
N GLY A 418 -19.61 6.78 7.30
CA GLY A 418 -19.26 6.89 8.70
C GLY A 418 -17.97 7.65 8.97
N ALA A 419 -17.85 8.16 10.18
CA ALA A 419 -16.61 8.76 10.65
C ALA A 419 -15.54 7.68 10.89
N ARG A 420 -14.30 7.97 10.53
CA ARG A 420 -13.15 7.04 10.55
C ARG A 420 -12.98 6.30 11.89
N ARG A 421 -13.32 6.94 13.02
CA ARG A 421 -13.24 6.33 14.35
C ARG A 421 -14.09 5.07 14.53
N PHE A 422 -15.11 4.86 13.68
CA PHE A 422 -16.00 3.70 13.74
C PHE A 422 -15.54 2.52 12.89
N GLN A 423 -14.43 2.66 12.12
CA GLN A 423 -13.82 1.60 11.31
C GLN A 423 -14.86 0.83 10.47
N MET A 424 -15.62 1.57 9.67
CA MET A 424 -16.76 1.04 8.90
C MET A 424 -16.36 0.03 7.80
N ASP A 425 -15.05 -0.12 7.53
CA ASP A 425 -14.51 -1.08 6.55
C ASP A 425 -14.86 -2.52 6.92
N ASN A 426 -14.82 -2.85 8.21
CA ASN A 426 -15.19 -4.18 8.70
C ASN A 426 -16.68 -4.48 8.42
N LEU A 427 -17.54 -3.47 8.53
CA LEU A 427 -18.97 -3.59 8.27
C LEU A 427 -19.27 -3.79 6.78
N LEU A 428 -18.49 -3.12 5.90
CA LEU A 428 -18.60 -3.32 4.46
C LEU A 428 -18.38 -4.79 4.10
N SER A 429 -17.40 -5.46 4.75
CA SER A 429 -17.10 -6.87 4.49
C SER A 429 -18.26 -7.83 4.77
N LEU A 430 -19.18 -7.45 5.69
CA LEU A 430 -20.40 -8.24 6.00
C LEU A 430 -21.47 -8.11 4.92
N LEU A 431 -21.53 -6.98 4.25
CA LEU A 431 -22.54 -6.63 3.27
C LEU A 431 -22.09 -6.87 1.81
N GLU A 432 -20.79 -6.89 1.55
CA GLU A 432 -20.24 -7.12 0.20
C GLU A 432 -20.55 -8.56 -0.26
N ALA A 433 -21.04 -8.72 -1.50
CA ALA A 433 -21.24 -10.03 -2.10
C ALA A 433 -19.89 -10.71 -2.34
N GLN A 434 -19.43 -11.44 -1.35
CA GLN A 434 -18.23 -12.26 -1.47
C GLN A 434 -18.61 -13.55 -2.20
N LEU A 435 -18.27 -13.64 -3.47
CA LEU A 435 -18.41 -14.89 -4.23
C LEU A 435 -17.49 -15.99 -3.64
N HIS A 436 -16.38 -15.58 -3.00
CA HIS A 436 -15.45 -16.44 -2.28
C HIS A 436 -15.11 -15.81 -0.93
N GLN A 437 -15.41 -16.49 0.18
CA GLN A 437 -15.13 -16.02 1.54
C GLN A 437 -13.66 -16.29 1.97
N THR A 438 -12.91 -17.04 1.15
CA THR A 438 -11.47 -17.24 1.33
C THR A 438 -10.73 -16.05 0.73
N ARG A 439 -9.88 -15.41 1.52
CA ARG A 439 -9.13 -14.23 1.11
C ARG A 439 -7.70 -14.24 1.66
N MET A 440 -6.82 -13.59 0.96
CA MET A 440 -5.46 -13.30 1.40
C MET A 440 -5.31 -11.80 1.64
N GLU A 441 -5.10 -11.42 2.88
CA GLU A 441 -4.84 -10.05 3.27
C GLU A 441 -3.34 -9.77 3.08
N ILE A 442 -3.02 -8.66 2.40
CA ILE A 442 -1.66 -8.24 2.09
C ILE A 442 -1.40 -6.90 2.77
N ASP A 443 -0.53 -6.89 3.74
CA ASP A 443 -0.16 -5.70 4.52
C ASP A 443 0.94 -4.92 3.80
N LEU A 444 0.56 -3.78 3.19
CA LEU A 444 1.50 -2.91 2.49
C LEU A 444 2.40 -2.11 3.45
N GLY A 445 1.94 -1.90 4.70
CA GLY A 445 2.75 -1.30 5.76
C GLY A 445 3.90 -2.23 6.14
N ALA A 446 3.60 -3.51 6.40
CA ALA A 446 4.60 -4.55 6.67
C ALA A 446 5.61 -4.69 5.52
N LEU A 447 5.16 -4.59 4.26
CA LEU A 447 6.05 -4.59 3.10
C LEU A 447 7.03 -3.41 3.13
N ARG A 448 6.57 -2.19 3.43
CA ARG A 448 7.42 -1.00 3.57
C ARG A 448 8.45 -1.17 4.69
N ASP A 449 8.02 -1.70 5.83
CA ASP A 449 8.90 -1.95 6.96
C ASP A 449 9.99 -2.97 6.62
N ASN A 450 9.64 -4.04 5.89
CA ASN A 450 10.61 -5.03 5.43
C ASN A 450 11.62 -4.44 4.42
N ILE A 451 11.18 -3.57 3.50
CA ILE A 451 12.10 -2.84 2.60
C ILE A 451 13.09 -2.03 3.42
N ARG A 452 12.63 -1.28 4.41
CA ARG A 452 13.48 -0.46 5.29
C ARG A 452 14.42 -1.32 6.13
N ALA A 453 13.94 -2.46 6.63
CA ALA A 453 14.77 -3.41 7.36
C ALA A 453 15.94 -3.90 6.50
N TYR A 454 15.72 -4.23 5.22
CA TYR A 454 16.81 -4.56 4.31
C TYR A 454 17.73 -3.36 4.04
N GLN A 455 17.18 -2.18 3.77
CA GLN A 455 17.97 -0.97 3.55
C GLN A 455 18.92 -0.68 4.73
N SER A 456 18.52 -1.01 5.95
CA SER A 456 19.31 -0.76 7.16
C SER A 456 20.54 -1.65 7.29
N VAL A 457 20.57 -2.84 6.69
CA VAL A 457 21.71 -3.77 6.74
C VAL A 457 22.62 -3.70 5.51
N LEU A 458 22.26 -2.87 4.53
CA LEU A 458 23.06 -2.68 3.34
C LEU A 458 24.13 -1.59 3.55
N LYS A 459 25.30 -1.79 2.92
CA LYS A 459 26.33 -0.74 2.86
C LYS A 459 25.79 0.48 2.11
N SER A 460 26.32 1.65 2.46
CA SER A 460 25.96 2.90 1.79
C SER A 460 26.20 2.80 0.27
N GLY A 461 25.19 3.18 -0.51
CA GLY A 461 25.24 3.16 -1.98
C GLY A 461 24.82 1.84 -2.62
N VAL A 462 24.65 0.76 -1.87
CA VAL A 462 24.15 -0.52 -2.41
C VAL A 462 22.69 -0.37 -2.77
N LYS A 463 22.32 -0.75 -3.99
CA LYS A 463 20.96 -0.70 -4.52
C LYS A 463 20.19 -1.98 -4.17
N ILE A 464 18.86 -1.90 -4.16
CA ILE A 464 17.98 -3.06 -4.06
C ILE A 464 17.30 -3.28 -5.40
N MET A 465 17.36 -4.53 -5.89
CA MET A 465 16.43 -5.08 -6.86
C MET A 465 15.41 -5.93 -6.11
N ALA A 466 14.12 -5.58 -6.22
CA ALA A 466 13.05 -6.35 -5.61
C ALA A 466 12.52 -7.39 -6.59
N MET A 467 12.45 -8.65 -6.16
CA MET A 467 11.89 -9.73 -6.97
C MET A 467 10.37 -9.76 -6.85
N VAL A 468 9.68 -9.55 -7.96
CA VAL A 468 8.20 -9.54 -8.06
C VAL A 468 7.67 -10.62 -9.01
N LYS A 469 8.50 -11.62 -9.31
CA LYS A 469 8.13 -12.76 -10.16
C LYS A 469 7.00 -13.60 -9.54
N SER A 470 6.33 -14.39 -10.36
CA SER A 470 5.21 -15.26 -9.95
C SER A 470 4.12 -14.47 -9.24
N PHE A 471 3.67 -13.36 -9.86
CA PHE A 471 2.64 -12.48 -9.29
C PHE A 471 3.04 -11.96 -7.90
N ALA A 472 4.28 -11.44 -7.78
CA ALA A 472 4.92 -11.01 -6.54
C ALA A 472 4.79 -12.07 -5.42
N TYR A 473 5.29 -13.27 -5.72
CA TYR A 473 5.18 -14.44 -4.83
C TYR A 473 3.73 -14.76 -4.41
N GLY A 474 2.79 -14.58 -5.34
CA GLY A 474 1.36 -14.79 -5.07
C GLY A 474 0.63 -13.64 -4.38
N SER A 475 1.34 -12.56 -4.00
CA SER A 475 0.77 -11.44 -3.23
C SER A 475 0.12 -10.36 -4.09
N GLY A 476 0.28 -10.40 -5.43
CA GLY A 476 -0.26 -9.40 -6.36
C GLY A 476 0.82 -8.52 -6.98
N GLY A 477 0.81 -8.38 -8.32
CA GLY A 477 1.93 -7.78 -9.06
C GLY A 477 2.02 -6.26 -8.94
N VAL A 478 1.02 -5.56 -9.44
CA VAL A 478 1.07 -4.09 -9.64
C VAL A 478 1.06 -3.33 -8.31
N GLU A 479 0.21 -3.71 -7.35
CA GLU A 479 0.10 -3.05 -6.05
C GLU A 479 1.40 -3.15 -5.25
N ILE A 480 2.01 -4.33 -5.23
CA ILE A 480 3.30 -4.59 -4.58
C ILE A 480 4.42 -3.78 -5.28
N ALA A 481 4.49 -3.85 -6.60
CA ALA A 481 5.51 -3.13 -7.38
C ALA A 481 5.38 -1.60 -7.22
N ARG A 482 4.15 -1.09 -7.04
CA ARG A 482 3.92 0.33 -6.78
C ARG A 482 4.51 0.77 -5.44
N VAL A 483 4.29 -0.01 -4.38
CA VAL A 483 4.92 0.27 -3.07
C VAL A 483 6.44 0.25 -3.19
N MET A 484 7.01 -0.72 -3.89
CA MET A 484 8.46 -0.82 -4.10
C MET A 484 9.00 0.41 -4.85
N GLN A 485 8.31 0.86 -5.90
CA GLN A 485 8.67 2.08 -6.61
C GLN A 485 8.57 3.33 -5.72
N GLU A 486 7.53 3.44 -4.88
CA GLU A 486 7.34 4.54 -3.93
C GLU A 486 8.44 4.57 -2.85
N GLU A 487 8.94 3.43 -2.39
CA GLU A 487 10.03 3.32 -1.41
C GLU A 487 11.43 3.42 -2.05
N GLY A 488 11.52 3.77 -3.33
CA GLY A 488 12.80 4.06 -4.00
C GLY A 488 13.63 2.82 -4.36
N ILE A 489 12.99 1.66 -4.53
CA ILE A 489 13.66 0.46 -5.06
C ILE A 489 14.22 0.77 -6.46
N ALA A 490 15.48 0.35 -6.71
CA ALA A 490 16.19 0.71 -7.93
C ALA A 490 15.76 -0.12 -9.15
N TYR A 491 15.42 -1.40 -8.94
CA TYR A 491 15.06 -2.37 -9.98
C TYR A 491 13.94 -3.30 -9.51
N LEU A 492 13.13 -3.76 -10.44
CA LEU A 492 12.29 -4.95 -10.25
C LEU A 492 12.84 -6.11 -11.07
N GLY A 493 12.71 -7.34 -10.55
CA GLY A 493 13.04 -8.57 -11.27
C GLY A 493 11.80 -9.43 -11.45
N VAL A 494 11.48 -9.77 -12.70
CA VAL A 494 10.40 -10.68 -13.09
C VAL A 494 10.97 -11.94 -13.73
N ALA A 495 10.18 -13.01 -13.79
CA ALA A 495 10.61 -14.24 -14.44
C ALA A 495 10.49 -14.13 -15.96
N TYR A 496 9.37 -13.68 -16.49
CA TYR A 496 9.03 -13.63 -17.91
C TYR A 496 8.57 -12.24 -18.34
N ALA A 497 8.61 -11.96 -19.65
CA ALA A 497 8.24 -10.67 -20.22
C ALA A 497 6.78 -10.28 -19.91
N ASP A 498 5.85 -11.24 -19.91
CA ASP A 498 4.42 -11.00 -19.65
C ASP A 498 4.21 -10.33 -18.29
N GLU A 499 4.97 -10.76 -17.25
CA GLU A 499 4.91 -10.15 -15.93
C GLU A 499 5.38 -8.68 -15.98
N GLY A 500 6.48 -8.44 -16.71
CA GLY A 500 7.01 -7.08 -16.92
C GLY A 500 6.03 -6.17 -17.67
N VAL A 501 5.40 -6.69 -18.71
CA VAL A 501 4.35 -5.99 -19.49
C VAL A 501 3.19 -5.63 -18.60
N ALA A 502 2.69 -6.57 -17.78
CA ALA A 502 1.60 -6.30 -16.85
C ALA A 502 1.95 -5.18 -15.84
N LEU A 503 3.19 -5.16 -15.35
CA LEU A 503 3.69 -4.09 -14.47
C LEU A 503 3.76 -2.74 -15.20
N ARG A 504 4.25 -2.71 -16.45
CA ARG A 504 4.28 -1.47 -17.26
C ARG A 504 2.89 -0.93 -17.53
N ILE A 505 1.93 -1.79 -17.91
CA ILE A 505 0.51 -1.42 -18.07
C ILE A 505 -0.05 -0.89 -16.75
N GLY A 506 0.36 -1.46 -15.61
CA GLY A 506 0.00 -1.00 -14.26
C GLY A 506 0.67 0.31 -13.81
N GLY A 507 1.49 0.95 -14.69
CA GLY A 507 2.12 2.25 -14.41
C GLY A 507 3.46 2.19 -13.68
N ILE A 508 4.12 1.02 -13.65
CA ILE A 508 5.46 0.88 -13.07
C ILE A 508 6.52 1.37 -14.06
N ARG A 509 7.49 2.17 -13.59
CA ARG A 509 8.47 2.86 -14.44
C ARG A 509 9.92 2.56 -14.14
N ILE A 510 10.22 2.18 -12.90
CA ILE A 510 11.59 1.79 -12.56
C ILE A 510 12.03 0.64 -13.47
N PRO A 511 13.32 0.46 -13.72
CA PRO A 511 13.85 -0.61 -14.56
C PRO A 511 13.30 -1.98 -14.16
N ILE A 512 12.91 -2.81 -15.13
CA ILE A 512 12.38 -4.16 -14.91
C ILE A 512 13.28 -5.14 -15.67
N MET A 513 14.01 -5.97 -14.91
CA MET A 513 14.83 -7.06 -15.43
C MET A 513 13.95 -8.27 -15.70
N VAL A 514 14.04 -8.85 -16.91
CA VAL A 514 13.41 -10.11 -17.31
C VAL A 514 14.45 -11.22 -17.24
N MET A 515 14.27 -12.15 -16.27
CA MET A 515 15.26 -13.20 -15.99
C MET A 515 15.33 -14.28 -17.05
N ASN A 516 14.18 -14.69 -17.61
CA ASN A 516 14.09 -15.71 -18.66
C ASN A 516 13.71 -15.07 -19.99
N THR A 517 14.72 -14.66 -20.73
CA THR A 517 14.55 -14.02 -22.04
C THR A 517 14.34 -15.05 -23.11
N GLU A 518 13.28 -14.92 -23.88
CA GLU A 518 12.95 -15.81 -25.00
C GLU A 518 12.82 -15.03 -26.30
N PRO A 519 13.23 -15.57 -27.46
CA PRO A 519 13.11 -14.86 -28.75
C PRO A 519 11.68 -14.45 -29.11
N THR A 520 10.69 -15.22 -28.69
CA THR A 520 9.25 -14.93 -28.88
C THR A 520 8.75 -13.69 -28.13
N ALA A 521 9.52 -13.23 -27.15
CA ALA A 521 9.16 -12.09 -26.30
C ALA A 521 9.90 -10.79 -26.69
N PHE A 522 10.77 -10.79 -27.69
CA PHE A 522 11.59 -9.62 -28.05
C PHE A 522 10.77 -8.39 -28.41
N ASP A 523 9.68 -8.57 -29.16
CA ASP A 523 8.77 -7.47 -29.49
C ASP A 523 8.22 -6.81 -28.22
N ALA A 524 7.69 -7.60 -27.29
CA ALA A 524 7.13 -7.12 -26.02
C ALA A 524 8.19 -6.47 -25.12
N ILE A 525 9.42 -7.03 -25.10
CA ILE A 525 10.54 -6.49 -24.33
C ILE A 525 10.88 -5.09 -24.82
N VAL A 526 11.00 -4.89 -26.14
CA VAL A 526 11.39 -3.59 -26.72
C VAL A 526 10.24 -2.59 -26.64
N GLU A 527 9.02 -2.99 -26.97
CA GLU A 527 7.83 -2.14 -26.91
C GLU A 527 7.60 -1.57 -25.50
N HIS A 528 7.77 -2.42 -24.48
CA HIS A 528 7.53 -2.04 -23.09
C HIS A 528 8.79 -1.62 -22.32
N ARG A 529 9.93 -1.48 -23.01
CA ARG A 529 11.23 -1.08 -22.43
C ARG A 529 11.60 -1.91 -21.21
N LEU A 530 11.55 -3.24 -21.34
CA LEU A 530 12.01 -4.19 -20.34
C LEU A 530 13.49 -4.49 -20.58
N GLU A 531 14.23 -4.83 -19.54
CA GLU A 531 15.67 -5.08 -19.62
C GLU A 531 15.94 -6.61 -19.59
N PRO A 532 16.25 -7.24 -20.73
CA PRO A 532 16.41 -8.69 -20.80
C PRO A 532 17.75 -9.18 -20.25
N VAL A 533 17.75 -10.39 -19.70
CA VAL A 533 18.95 -11.10 -19.27
C VAL A 533 19.52 -11.89 -20.46
N MET A 534 20.81 -11.71 -20.72
CA MET A 534 21.61 -12.47 -21.65
C MET A 534 22.31 -13.60 -20.88
N TYR A 535 21.80 -14.81 -21.00
CA TYR A 535 22.30 -15.98 -20.26
C TYR A 535 22.96 -17.06 -21.17
N SER A 536 22.96 -16.86 -22.47
CA SER A 536 23.69 -17.71 -23.44
C SER A 536 24.09 -16.89 -24.65
N MET A 537 25.12 -17.34 -25.37
CA MET A 537 25.57 -16.70 -26.60
C MET A 537 24.50 -16.76 -27.71
N GLU A 538 23.66 -17.79 -27.72
CA GLU A 538 22.52 -17.89 -28.62
C GLU A 538 21.54 -16.72 -28.45
N ILE A 539 21.16 -16.41 -27.21
CA ILE A 539 20.27 -15.27 -26.89
C ILE A 539 20.96 -13.94 -27.21
N VAL A 540 22.25 -13.79 -26.91
CA VAL A 540 23.04 -12.61 -27.29
C VAL A 540 22.96 -12.33 -28.78
N HIS A 541 23.21 -13.36 -29.60
CA HIS A 541 23.18 -13.23 -31.05
C HIS A 541 21.76 -12.96 -31.57
N ALA A 542 20.77 -13.69 -31.09
CA ALA A 542 19.38 -13.56 -31.53
C ALA A 542 18.82 -12.15 -31.19
N PHE A 543 19.05 -11.65 -29.97
CA PHE A 543 18.56 -10.34 -29.56
C PHE A 543 19.29 -9.20 -30.26
N ARG A 544 20.60 -9.35 -30.52
CA ARG A 544 21.35 -8.38 -31.32
C ARG A 544 20.79 -8.28 -32.76
N GLN A 545 20.56 -9.43 -33.39
CA GLN A 545 19.99 -9.46 -34.74
C GLN A 545 18.61 -8.80 -34.78
N TYR A 546 17.80 -9.06 -33.74
CA TYR A 546 16.48 -8.41 -33.57
C TYR A 546 16.63 -6.90 -33.46
N LEU A 547 17.46 -6.37 -32.52
CA LEU A 547 17.67 -4.93 -32.34
C LEU A 547 18.14 -4.24 -33.64
N ARG A 548 19.06 -4.86 -34.38
CA ARG A 548 19.50 -4.37 -35.70
C ARG A 548 18.33 -4.26 -36.68
N SER A 549 17.43 -5.22 -36.70
CA SER A 549 16.25 -5.19 -37.55
C SER A 549 15.26 -4.08 -37.20
N GLN A 550 15.21 -3.67 -35.94
CA GLN A 550 14.37 -2.57 -35.41
C GLN A 550 15.09 -1.23 -35.46
N GLY A 551 16.39 -1.18 -35.71
CA GLY A 551 17.18 0.05 -35.65
C GLY A 551 17.46 0.57 -34.22
N GLU A 552 17.30 -0.28 -33.20
CA GLU A 552 17.55 0.04 -31.80
C GLU A 552 19.05 0.01 -31.47
N LEU A 553 19.52 1.03 -30.75
CA LEU A 553 20.91 1.16 -30.30
C LEU A 553 20.94 1.40 -28.79
N HIS A 554 22.05 0.97 -28.18
CA HIS A 554 22.29 1.16 -26.74
C HIS A 554 21.16 0.59 -25.86
N TYR A 555 20.59 -0.54 -26.26
CA TYR A 555 19.52 -1.17 -25.51
C TYR A 555 20.04 -1.78 -24.21
N PRO A 556 19.42 -1.49 -23.04
CA PRO A 556 19.90 -1.98 -21.73
C PRO A 556 19.72 -3.50 -21.63
N VAL A 557 20.79 -4.20 -21.29
CA VAL A 557 20.80 -5.66 -21.09
C VAL A 557 21.58 -6.04 -19.84
N HIS A 558 21.27 -7.20 -19.28
CA HIS A 558 21.96 -7.76 -18.13
C HIS A 558 22.66 -9.06 -18.54
N ILE A 559 23.88 -9.29 -18.06
CA ILE A 559 24.65 -10.49 -18.36
C ILE A 559 24.64 -11.42 -17.15
N GLU A 560 24.08 -12.61 -17.28
CA GLU A 560 24.16 -13.67 -16.28
C GLU A 560 25.35 -14.57 -16.56
N VAL A 561 26.20 -14.77 -15.55
CA VAL A 561 27.40 -15.60 -15.62
C VAL A 561 27.17 -16.88 -14.82
N GLU A 562 27.49 -18.04 -15.45
CA GLU A 562 27.48 -19.31 -14.74
C GLU A 562 28.70 -19.42 -13.82
N THR A 563 28.43 -19.58 -12.54
CA THR A 563 29.50 -19.67 -11.51
C THR A 563 29.47 -20.95 -10.68
N GLY A 564 28.50 -21.84 -10.94
CA GLY A 564 28.38 -23.12 -10.27
C GLY A 564 26.98 -23.59 -9.99
N MET A 565 25.95 -22.80 -10.37
CA MET A 565 24.55 -23.19 -10.19
C MET A 565 24.06 -24.13 -11.30
N ASN A 566 24.65 -24.05 -12.48
CA ASN A 566 24.32 -24.88 -13.64
C ASN A 566 22.82 -24.84 -14.02
N ARG A 567 22.22 -23.66 -13.92
CA ARG A 567 20.83 -23.40 -14.31
C ARG A 567 20.77 -22.59 -15.62
N LEU A 568 21.29 -21.38 -15.59
CA LEU A 568 21.47 -20.45 -16.71
C LEU A 568 22.76 -19.67 -16.46
N GLY A 569 23.25 -19.01 -17.50
CA GLY A 569 24.42 -18.14 -17.43
C GLY A 569 25.48 -18.50 -18.49
N ILE A 570 26.18 -17.47 -18.94
CA ILE A 570 27.29 -17.61 -19.92
C ILE A 570 28.45 -18.32 -19.25
N ALA A 571 28.95 -19.38 -19.85
CA ALA A 571 30.03 -20.18 -19.31
C ALA A 571 31.39 -19.43 -19.38
N GLU A 572 32.35 -19.78 -18.48
CA GLU A 572 33.67 -19.18 -18.46
C GLU A 572 34.38 -19.29 -19.82
N SER A 573 34.17 -20.40 -20.56
CA SER A 573 34.72 -20.62 -21.88
C SER A 573 34.16 -19.74 -23.01
N GLU A 574 32.98 -19.11 -22.76
CA GLU A 574 32.30 -18.24 -23.74
C GLU A 574 32.56 -16.77 -23.47
N LEU A 575 33.24 -16.42 -22.37
CA LEU A 575 33.46 -15.01 -21.94
C LEU A 575 34.32 -14.22 -22.95
N ASP A 576 35.26 -14.86 -23.65
CA ASP A 576 36.07 -14.19 -24.67
C ASP A 576 35.24 -13.89 -25.93
N GLU A 577 34.43 -14.82 -26.39
CA GLU A 577 33.50 -14.61 -27.48
C GLU A 577 32.46 -13.52 -27.13
N LEU A 578 31.91 -13.55 -25.89
CA LEU A 578 31.02 -12.51 -25.42
C LEU A 578 31.69 -11.13 -25.47
N ALA A 579 32.89 -11.02 -24.90
CA ALA A 579 33.63 -9.75 -24.83
C ALA A 579 33.94 -9.22 -26.23
N GLU A 580 34.45 -10.04 -27.12
CA GLU A 580 34.70 -9.67 -28.51
C GLU A 580 33.42 -9.31 -29.26
N GLY A 581 32.35 -10.08 -29.03
CA GLY A 581 31.05 -9.81 -29.61
C GLY A 581 30.45 -8.50 -29.13
N LEU A 582 30.60 -8.13 -27.84
CA LEU A 582 30.12 -6.88 -27.29
C LEU A 582 30.87 -5.65 -27.84
N LEU A 583 32.14 -5.81 -28.32
CA LEU A 583 32.89 -4.75 -28.99
C LEU A 583 32.37 -4.41 -30.38
N ILE A 584 31.68 -5.35 -31.02
CA ILE A 584 31.22 -5.24 -32.41
C ILE A 584 29.80 -4.71 -32.43
N GLY A 585 29.63 -3.38 -32.36
CA GLY A 585 28.34 -2.71 -32.50
C GLY A 585 27.90 -1.93 -31.29
N ASN A 586 26.86 -1.09 -31.49
CA ASN A 586 26.32 -0.21 -30.48
C ASN A 586 24.91 -0.64 -30.05
N GLU A 587 24.53 -1.92 -30.29
CA GLU A 587 23.18 -2.39 -30.00
C GLU A 587 22.92 -2.51 -28.51
N PHE A 588 23.93 -2.92 -27.72
CA PHE A 588 23.80 -3.16 -26.29
C PHE A 588 24.39 -2.06 -25.41
N GLN A 589 23.71 -1.74 -24.34
CA GLN A 589 24.27 -1.08 -23.16
C GLN A 589 24.20 -2.08 -22.00
N ILE A 590 25.36 -2.42 -21.43
CA ILE A 590 25.39 -3.34 -20.29
C ILE A 590 24.91 -2.59 -19.04
N SER A 591 23.75 -2.98 -18.53
CA SER A 591 23.18 -2.45 -17.26
C SER A 591 23.79 -3.16 -16.05
N SER A 592 23.97 -4.49 -16.11
CA SER A 592 24.62 -5.25 -15.03
C SER A 592 25.29 -6.54 -15.51
N VAL A 593 26.24 -7.01 -14.68
CA VAL A 593 26.82 -8.36 -14.75
C VAL A 593 26.58 -9.05 -13.42
N PHE A 594 26.04 -10.27 -13.45
CA PHE A 594 25.61 -10.94 -12.22
C PHE A 594 25.68 -12.46 -12.29
N SER A 595 25.54 -13.10 -11.13
CA SER A 595 25.35 -14.52 -10.97
C SER A 595 24.38 -14.81 -9.81
N HIS A 596 24.19 -16.09 -9.47
CA HIS A 596 23.31 -16.53 -8.40
C HIS A 596 23.95 -17.57 -7.50
N PHE A 597 23.83 -17.38 -6.17
CA PHE A 597 24.35 -18.35 -5.21
C PHE A 597 23.52 -19.64 -5.23
N THR A 598 24.22 -20.78 -5.12
CA THR A 598 23.61 -22.11 -4.89
C THR A 598 23.14 -22.29 -3.47
N SER A 599 23.93 -21.82 -2.50
CA SER A 599 23.78 -22.12 -1.06
C SER A 599 23.88 -20.85 -0.19
N GLY A 600 23.41 -19.69 -0.68
CA GLY A 600 23.48 -18.42 0.08
C GLY A 600 22.73 -18.44 1.41
N GLU A 601 21.85 -19.41 1.66
CA GLU A 601 21.05 -19.56 2.87
C GLU A 601 21.72 -20.45 3.92
N GLU A 602 22.67 -21.34 3.51
CA GLU A 602 23.27 -22.37 4.36
C GLU A 602 24.71 -22.03 4.74
N VAL A 603 25.02 -22.09 6.05
CA VAL A 603 26.38 -21.85 6.58
C VAL A 603 27.40 -22.82 5.98
N GLY A 604 27.03 -24.10 5.76
CA GLY A 604 27.90 -25.09 5.17
C GLY A 604 28.27 -24.86 3.68
N GLY A 605 27.61 -23.88 3.01
CA GLY A 605 27.85 -23.53 1.61
C GLY A 605 28.77 -22.32 1.40
N ASP A 606 29.31 -21.71 2.46
CA ASP A 606 30.02 -20.44 2.37
C ASP A 606 31.31 -20.53 1.54
N ASP A 607 32.10 -21.63 1.64
CA ASP A 607 33.30 -21.85 0.84
C ASP A 607 32.97 -21.89 -0.67
N PHE A 608 31.89 -22.57 -1.04
CA PHE A 608 31.46 -22.62 -2.43
C PHE A 608 30.91 -21.29 -2.90
N SER A 609 30.19 -20.56 -2.05
CA SER A 609 29.73 -19.22 -2.33
C SER A 609 30.89 -18.25 -2.56
N ALA A 610 31.99 -18.33 -1.80
CA ALA A 610 33.22 -17.57 -2.03
C ALA A 610 33.88 -17.91 -3.38
N LEU A 611 33.87 -19.20 -3.78
CA LEU A 611 34.31 -19.62 -5.09
C LEU A 611 33.44 -19.02 -6.22
N GLN A 612 32.10 -18.99 -6.04
CA GLN A 612 31.18 -18.37 -7.01
C GLN A 612 31.49 -16.87 -7.17
N VAL A 613 31.77 -16.14 -6.07
CA VAL A 613 32.20 -14.74 -6.11
C VAL A 613 33.52 -14.57 -6.89
N THR A 614 34.49 -15.47 -6.67
CA THR A 614 35.78 -15.43 -7.38
C THR A 614 35.58 -15.62 -8.89
N ARG A 615 34.72 -16.55 -9.29
CA ARG A 615 34.41 -16.80 -10.71
C ARG A 615 33.69 -15.62 -11.35
N LEU A 616 32.72 -15.03 -10.64
CA LEU A 616 32.02 -13.84 -11.08
C LEU A 616 32.98 -12.65 -11.26
N ASN A 617 33.89 -12.41 -10.31
CA ASN A 617 34.87 -11.33 -10.42
C ASN A 617 35.76 -11.48 -11.65
N LYS A 618 36.22 -12.69 -11.99
CA LYS A 618 36.96 -12.95 -13.22
C LYS A 618 36.16 -12.56 -14.48
N ALA A 619 34.88 -12.93 -14.52
CA ALA A 619 34.01 -12.55 -15.64
C ALA A 619 33.81 -11.03 -15.72
N ILE A 620 33.60 -10.37 -14.57
CA ILE A 620 33.51 -8.92 -14.47
C ILE A 620 34.78 -8.24 -15.01
N ASP A 621 35.96 -8.71 -14.60
CA ASP A 621 37.26 -8.18 -15.06
C ASP A 621 37.37 -8.29 -16.58
N ARG A 622 36.93 -9.42 -17.16
CA ARG A 622 36.94 -9.63 -18.61
C ARG A 622 36.00 -8.68 -19.35
N VAL A 623 34.79 -8.48 -18.84
CA VAL A 623 33.84 -7.49 -19.39
C VAL A 623 34.36 -6.07 -19.24
N CYS A 624 34.97 -5.73 -18.10
CA CYS A 624 35.55 -4.40 -17.82
C CYS A 624 36.67 -4.04 -18.82
N THR A 625 37.48 -4.99 -19.23
CA THR A 625 38.56 -4.74 -20.23
C THR A 625 38.02 -4.21 -21.55
N VAL A 626 36.77 -4.49 -21.87
CA VAL A 626 36.12 -4.15 -23.14
C VAL A 626 35.19 -2.95 -23.01
N HIS A 627 34.37 -2.92 -21.95
CA HIS A 627 33.31 -1.93 -21.76
C HIS A 627 33.59 -0.87 -20.67
N GLY A 628 34.74 -0.97 -19.99
CA GLY A 628 34.97 -0.16 -18.80
C GLY A 628 34.10 -0.57 -17.61
N ASN A 629 34.16 0.16 -16.52
CA ASN A 629 33.52 -0.20 -15.25
C ASN A 629 32.24 0.63 -15.01
N THR A 630 31.31 0.61 -15.98
CA THR A 630 30.11 1.46 -15.97
C THR A 630 28.80 0.71 -15.63
N PHE A 631 28.86 -0.58 -15.36
CA PHE A 631 27.71 -1.43 -15.08
C PHE A 631 27.61 -1.85 -13.61
N ILE A 632 26.41 -2.29 -13.20
CA ILE A 632 26.10 -2.74 -11.83
C ILE A 632 26.53 -4.20 -11.65
N ARG A 633 27.20 -4.54 -10.56
CA ARG A 633 27.63 -5.89 -10.20
C ARG A 633 26.74 -6.44 -9.08
N HIS A 634 26.25 -7.66 -9.20
CA HIS A 634 25.45 -8.25 -8.13
C HIS A 634 25.44 -9.78 -8.15
N ILE A 635 25.35 -10.39 -6.94
CA ILE A 635 25.22 -11.82 -6.75
C ILE A 635 24.30 -12.16 -5.57
N ALA A 636 24.31 -11.34 -4.50
CA ALA A 636 23.62 -11.62 -3.25
C ALA A 636 22.09 -11.67 -3.40
N ASN A 637 21.48 -12.75 -2.88
CA ASN A 637 20.05 -12.90 -2.65
C ASN A 637 19.64 -12.37 -1.27
N SER A 638 18.38 -12.59 -0.85
CA SER A 638 17.85 -12.13 0.44
C SER A 638 18.69 -12.60 1.64
N ALA A 639 19.10 -13.84 1.66
CA ALA A 639 19.92 -14.42 2.75
C ALA A 639 21.36 -13.89 2.73
N ALA A 640 22.02 -13.95 1.56
CA ALA A 640 23.40 -13.50 1.42
C ALA A 640 23.54 -11.99 1.70
N ALA A 641 22.54 -11.18 1.40
CA ALA A 641 22.54 -9.75 1.71
C ALA A 641 22.69 -9.48 3.21
N ILE A 642 22.14 -10.36 4.06
CA ILE A 642 22.21 -10.25 5.52
C ILE A 642 23.48 -10.94 6.05
N ARG A 643 23.77 -12.16 5.57
CA ARG A 643 24.86 -13.01 6.11
C ARG A 643 26.24 -12.50 5.72
N HIS A 644 26.36 -11.97 4.48
CA HIS A 644 27.62 -11.64 3.83
C HIS A 644 27.66 -10.20 3.31
N PRO A 645 27.79 -9.20 4.18
CA PRO A 645 27.89 -7.80 3.76
C PRO A 645 29.02 -7.55 2.75
N GLU A 646 30.09 -8.32 2.78
CA GLU A 646 31.22 -8.24 1.85
C GLU A 646 30.84 -8.59 0.40
N TRP A 647 29.75 -9.35 0.16
CA TRP A 647 29.29 -9.78 -1.16
C TRP A 647 28.07 -8.99 -1.67
N GLN A 648 27.68 -7.91 -1.02
CA GLN A 648 26.56 -7.04 -1.45
C GLN A 648 26.83 -6.37 -2.79
N MET A 649 28.12 -6.14 -3.13
CA MET A 649 28.57 -5.45 -4.35
C MET A 649 27.83 -4.12 -4.56
N ASP A 650 27.35 -3.84 -5.80
CA ASP A 650 26.65 -2.59 -6.13
C ASP A 650 25.11 -2.69 -5.95
N MET A 651 24.59 -3.92 -5.94
CA MET A 651 23.14 -4.19 -5.80
C MET A 651 22.92 -5.56 -5.19
N VAL A 652 21.80 -5.72 -4.47
CA VAL A 652 21.31 -7.00 -3.94
C VAL A 652 19.93 -7.32 -4.51
N ARG A 653 19.63 -8.62 -4.68
CA ARG A 653 18.32 -9.08 -5.15
C ARG A 653 17.52 -9.66 -4.00
N ILE A 654 16.54 -8.88 -3.52
CA ILE A 654 15.71 -9.28 -2.38
C ILE A 654 14.39 -9.84 -2.90
N GLY A 655 14.11 -11.09 -2.53
CA GLY A 655 12.87 -11.81 -2.85
C GLY A 655 12.01 -12.00 -1.61
N ILE A 656 11.98 -13.24 -1.11
CA ILE A 656 11.07 -13.69 -0.05
C ILE A 656 11.19 -12.85 1.24
N GLY A 657 12.35 -12.26 1.50
CA GLY A 657 12.57 -11.38 2.64
C GLY A 657 11.64 -10.16 2.64
N LEU A 658 11.35 -9.58 1.46
CA LEU A 658 10.40 -8.46 1.39
C LEU A 658 8.98 -8.86 1.80
N TYR A 659 8.64 -10.15 1.66
CA TYR A 659 7.33 -10.70 2.03
C TYR A 659 7.27 -11.20 3.48
N GLY A 660 8.30 -10.89 4.27
CA GLY A 660 8.30 -11.13 5.73
C GLY A 660 8.82 -12.49 6.17
N ILE A 661 9.61 -13.15 5.32
CA ILE A 661 10.23 -14.44 5.67
C ILE A 661 11.75 -14.27 5.61
N ASP A 662 12.39 -14.43 6.74
CA ASP A 662 13.85 -14.41 6.81
C ASP A 662 14.44 -15.76 6.36
N PRO A 663 15.06 -15.83 5.18
CA PRO A 663 15.66 -17.08 4.71
C PRO A 663 17.01 -17.38 5.36
N ALA A 664 17.61 -16.40 6.03
CA ALA A 664 18.87 -16.55 6.75
C ALA A 664 18.68 -17.06 8.18
N VAL A 665 17.45 -17.05 8.68
CA VAL A 665 17.09 -17.31 10.09
C VAL A 665 18.05 -16.54 11.02
N SER A 666 18.15 -15.24 10.76
CA SER A 666 19.17 -14.35 11.34
C SER A 666 18.53 -13.39 12.34
N ASP A 667 19.22 -13.16 13.47
CA ASP A 667 18.80 -12.12 14.42
C ASP A 667 19.14 -10.69 13.96
N LYS A 668 19.75 -10.53 12.77
CA LYS A 668 20.21 -9.22 12.28
C LYS A 668 19.10 -8.31 11.79
N ILE A 669 17.97 -8.86 11.32
CA ILE A 669 16.80 -8.09 10.91
C ILE A 669 15.52 -8.76 11.40
N GLN A 670 14.51 -7.95 11.67
CA GLN A 670 13.17 -8.45 11.94
C GLN A 670 12.28 -8.12 10.76
N LEU A 671 11.60 -9.13 10.24
CA LEU A 671 10.67 -9.00 9.12
C LEU A 671 9.24 -9.25 9.60
N ASN A 672 8.32 -8.43 9.13
CA ASN A 672 6.90 -8.54 9.42
C ASN A 672 6.22 -9.39 8.35
N PRO A 673 5.38 -10.39 8.72
CA PRO A 673 4.59 -11.14 7.74
C PRO A 673 3.71 -10.19 6.91
N VAL A 674 3.88 -10.24 5.58
CA VAL A 674 3.10 -9.41 4.64
C VAL A 674 1.77 -10.05 4.29
N ALA A 675 1.71 -11.38 4.27
CA ALA A 675 0.53 -12.11 3.83
C ALA A 675 -0.14 -12.86 4.98
N ARG A 676 -1.48 -12.79 5.04
CA ARG A 676 -2.35 -13.55 5.95
C ARG A 676 -3.47 -14.21 5.17
N LEU A 677 -3.56 -15.54 5.21
CA LEU A 677 -4.60 -16.30 4.55
C LEU A 677 -5.72 -16.65 5.51
N LEU A 678 -6.92 -16.27 5.14
CA LEU A 678 -8.15 -16.49 5.91
C LEU A 678 -9.15 -17.32 5.11
N ALA A 679 -9.80 -18.26 5.79
CA ALA A 679 -10.93 -19.01 5.25
C ALA A 679 -12.07 -19.01 6.28
N THR A 680 -13.26 -19.54 5.93
CA THR A 680 -14.41 -19.52 6.83
C THR A 680 -14.92 -20.90 7.14
N VAL A 681 -15.54 -21.05 8.32
CA VAL A 681 -16.27 -22.24 8.73
C VAL A 681 -17.56 -22.36 7.90
N ALA A 682 -17.67 -23.44 7.15
CA ALA A 682 -18.85 -23.74 6.32
C ALA A 682 -19.95 -24.46 7.10
N GLN A 683 -19.58 -25.39 7.97
CA GLN A 683 -20.50 -26.25 8.72
C GLN A 683 -19.82 -26.79 9.98
N LEU A 684 -20.61 -27.03 11.02
CA LEU A 684 -20.21 -27.74 12.23
C LEU A 684 -20.95 -29.09 12.29
N LYS A 685 -20.28 -30.14 12.75
CA LYS A 685 -20.86 -31.47 12.94
C LYS A 685 -20.34 -32.09 14.24
N ASP A 686 -21.25 -32.70 14.98
CA ASP A 686 -20.93 -33.52 16.12
C ASP A 686 -20.81 -34.99 15.69
N LEU A 687 -19.71 -35.64 15.98
CA LEU A 687 -19.37 -37.00 15.61
C LEU A 687 -19.43 -37.89 16.85
N LYS A 688 -19.93 -39.11 16.64
CA LYS A 688 -19.89 -40.20 17.64
C LYS A 688 -18.65 -41.05 17.44
N PRO A 689 -18.19 -41.78 18.49
CA PRO A 689 -17.18 -42.81 18.30
C PRO A 689 -17.61 -43.80 17.19
N GLY A 690 -16.70 -44.08 16.26
CA GLY A 690 -16.91 -44.89 15.08
C GLY A 690 -17.30 -44.15 13.79
N ASP A 691 -17.69 -42.87 13.88
CA ASP A 691 -17.93 -42.03 12.70
C ASP A 691 -16.62 -41.73 11.98
N SER A 692 -16.67 -41.68 10.64
CA SER A 692 -15.49 -41.43 9.81
C SER A 692 -15.50 -40.03 9.18
N VAL A 693 -14.31 -39.51 8.94
CA VAL A 693 -14.11 -38.17 8.32
C VAL A 693 -13.33 -38.28 7.01
N SER A 694 -13.84 -37.62 5.96
CA SER A 694 -13.19 -37.44 4.66
C SER A 694 -13.00 -38.73 3.84
N TYR A 695 -12.27 -38.61 2.72
CA TYR A 695 -12.03 -39.68 1.78
C TYR A 695 -11.30 -40.90 2.40
N ASN A 696 -11.70 -42.07 1.95
CA ASN A 696 -11.14 -43.36 2.35
C ASN A 696 -11.24 -43.65 3.86
N ARG A 697 -12.07 -42.91 4.59
CA ARG A 697 -12.26 -43.07 6.04
C ARG A 697 -10.96 -43.16 6.83
N LYS A 698 -9.94 -42.35 6.44
CA LYS A 698 -8.61 -42.39 7.05
C LYS A 698 -8.61 -41.88 8.50
N MET A 699 -9.61 -41.09 8.88
CA MET A 699 -9.85 -40.68 10.26
C MET A 699 -11.16 -41.28 10.74
N ILE A 700 -11.15 -41.95 11.87
CA ILE A 700 -12.30 -42.48 12.59
C ILE A 700 -12.32 -41.86 13.97
N ALA A 701 -13.45 -41.28 14.38
CA ALA A 701 -13.62 -40.71 15.69
C ALA A 701 -13.52 -41.77 16.75
N ASN A 702 -12.62 -41.65 17.68
CA ASN A 702 -12.44 -42.54 18.83
C ASN A 702 -13.11 -42.04 20.12
N ARG A 703 -13.62 -40.82 20.08
CA ARG A 703 -14.35 -40.12 21.13
C ARG A 703 -15.45 -39.27 20.51
N PRO A 704 -16.43 -38.78 21.29
CA PRO A 704 -17.27 -37.71 20.82
C PRO A 704 -16.42 -36.50 20.40
N MET A 705 -16.62 -35.99 19.19
CA MET A 705 -15.85 -34.89 18.62
C MET A 705 -16.79 -33.88 17.97
N ARG A 706 -16.40 -32.61 18.02
CA ARG A 706 -17.03 -31.57 17.19
C ARG A 706 -16.04 -31.14 16.12
N ILE A 707 -16.43 -31.20 14.87
CA ILE A 707 -15.60 -30.80 13.74
C ILE A 707 -16.19 -29.61 13.00
N ALA A 708 -15.31 -28.74 12.47
CA ALA A 708 -15.65 -27.65 11.58
C ALA A 708 -15.14 -27.94 10.16
N THR A 709 -15.96 -27.72 9.15
CA THR A 709 -15.58 -27.76 7.75
C THR A 709 -15.12 -26.36 7.33
N ILE A 710 -13.91 -26.24 6.81
CA ILE A 710 -13.29 -24.98 6.36
C ILE A 710 -13.39 -24.88 4.85
N ARG A 711 -13.78 -23.70 4.33
CA ARG A 711 -13.92 -23.40 2.88
C ARG A 711 -12.57 -23.07 2.25
N LEU A 712 -11.67 -24.05 2.22
CA LEU A 712 -10.37 -23.98 1.59
C LEU A 712 -9.91 -25.40 1.27
N GLY A 713 -9.35 -25.62 0.10
CA GLY A 713 -8.84 -26.93 -0.27
C GLY A 713 -7.54 -26.85 -1.08
N TYR A 714 -7.11 -27.99 -1.63
CA TYR A 714 -5.85 -28.00 -2.39
C TYR A 714 -5.95 -27.22 -3.72
N ALA A 715 -7.15 -27.00 -4.27
CA ALA A 715 -7.35 -26.16 -5.45
C ALA A 715 -7.19 -24.66 -5.15
N ASP A 716 -7.25 -24.28 -3.86
CA ASP A 716 -6.94 -22.93 -3.38
C ASP A 716 -5.46 -22.76 -3.03
N GLY A 717 -4.72 -23.86 -2.95
CA GLY A 717 -3.30 -23.87 -2.58
C GLY A 717 -3.00 -24.44 -1.20
N PHE A 718 -4.00 -24.95 -0.43
CA PHE A 718 -3.74 -25.61 0.85
C PHE A 718 -3.17 -27.01 0.62
N PRO A 719 -1.92 -27.31 1.03
CA PRO A 719 -1.28 -28.58 0.69
C PRO A 719 -2.03 -29.81 1.23
N ARG A 720 -2.29 -30.78 0.34
CA ARG A 720 -3.00 -32.00 0.70
C ARG A 720 -2.30 -32.82 1.79
N ARG A 721 -0.97 -32.67 1.89
CA ARG A 721 -0.12 -33.33 2.90
C ARG A 721 -0.42 -32.89 4.33
N LEU A 722 -1.02 -31.72 4.53
CA LEU A 722 -1.41 -31.18 5.84
C LEU A 722 -2.66 -31.84 6.43
N GLY A 723 -3.28 -32.80 5.73
CA GLY A 723 -4.37 -33.62 6.26
C GLY A 723 -3.93 -34.61 7.35
N ASN A 724 -4.93 -35.29 7.96
CA ASN A 724 -4.74 -36.41 8.90
C ASN A 724 -3.92 -36.06 10.14
N GLY A 725 -4.13 -34.89 10.74
CA GLY A 725 -3.48 -34.44 11.97
C GLY A 725 -2.13 -33.75 11.78
N VAL A 726 -1.65 -33.58 10.54
CA VAL A 726 -0.36 -32.94 10.26
C VAL A 726 -0.43 -31.42 10.43
N GLY A 727 -1.39 -30.78 9.79
CA GLY A 727 -1.59 -29.33 9.84
C GLY A 727 -2.62 -28.90 10.88
N SER A 728 -2.65 -27.62 11.15
CA SER A 728 -3.67 -26.97 11.98
C SER A 728 -4.01 -25.58 11.44
N VAL A 729 -5.11 -25.02 11.95
CA VAL A 729 -5.51 -23.62 11.71
C VAL A 729 -5.76 -22.94 13.05
N ILE A 730 -5.86 -21.60 13.06
CA ILE A 730 -6.27 -20.87 14.26
C ILE A 730 -7.73 -20.48 14.16
N LEU A 731 -8.51 -20.83 15.17
CA LEU A 731 -9.92 -20.41 15.38
C LEU A 731 -10.04 -19.85 16.80
N HIS A 732 -10.60 -18.65 16.94
CA HIS A 732 -10.72 -17.97 18.24
C HIS A 732 -9.41 -17.97 19.06
N GLY A 733 -8.25 -17.76 18.40
CA GLY A 733 -6.94 -17.74 19.04
C GLY A 733 -6.41 -19.11 19.45
N LYS A 734 -7.10 -20.21 19.14
CA LYS A 734 -6.68 -21.58 19.48
C LYS A 734 -6.39 -22.41 18.24
N ARG A 735 -5.46 -23.33 18.34
CA ARG A 735 -5.14 -24.28 17.27
C ARG A 735 -6.23 -25.35 17.15
N ALA A 736 -6.72 -25.55 15.92
CA ALA A 736 -7.64 -26.62 15.54
C ALA A 736 -6.93 -27.54 14.53
N PRO A 737 -6.60 -28.78 14.88
CA PRO A 737 -5.87 -29.70 14.00
C PRO A 737 -6.75 -30.16 12.83
N VAL A 738 -6.13 -30.37 11.67
CA VAL A 738 -6.81 -30.89 10.48
C VAL A 738 -7.14 -32.36 10.67
N VAL A 739 -8.41 -32.73 10.50
CA VAL A 739 -8.87 -34.12 10.62
C VAL A 739 -9.32 -34.66 9.27
N GLY A 740 -8.87 -35.88 8.97
CA GLY A 740 -9.13 -36.52 7.69
C GLY A 740 -8.33 -35.93 6.54
N THR A 741 -8.60 -36.37 5.33
CA THR A 741 -7.87 -35.95 4.11
C THR A 741 -8.38 -34.59 3.64
N VAL A 742 -7.48 -33.67 3.26
CA VAL A 742 -7.83 -32.40 2.60
C VAL A 742 -8.47 -32.67 1.24
N CYS A 743 -9.65 -32.08 1.00
CA CYS A 743 -10.39 -32.18 -0.24
C CYS A 743 -10.00 -31.07 -1.23
N MET A 744 -10.63 -31.07 -2.41
CA MET A 744 -10.34 -30.06 -3.46
C MET A 744 -10.65 -28.63 -2.98
N ASP A 745 -11.81 -28.42 -2.36
CA ASP A 745 -12.33 -27.09 -2.03
C ASP A 745 -12.57 -26.91 -0.51
N MET A 746 -12.32 -27.92 0.31
CA MET A 746 -12.52 -27.87 1.77
C MET A 746 -11.67 -28.88 2.52
N PHE A 747 -11.52 -28.66 3.83
CA PHE A 747 -11.00 -29.63 4.77
C PHE A 747 -11.71 -29.48 6.13
N MET A 748 -11.53 -30.44 7.02
CA MET A 748 -12.14 -30.45 8.35
C MET A 748 -11.09 -30.29 9.43
N VAL A 749 -11.49 -29.66 10.53
CA VAL A 749 -10.67 -29.47 11.73
C VAL A 749 -11.42 -29.89 12.99
N ASP A 750 -10.72 -30.41 13.99
CA ASP A 750 -11.27 -30.70 15.31
C ASP A 750 -11.40 -29.41 16.12
N VAL A 751 -12.64 -29.06 16.50
CA VAL A 751 -12.96 -27.89 17.32
C VAL A 751 -13.60 -28.27 18.64
N SER A 752 -13.41 -29.51 19.09
CA SER A 752 -13.99 -30.00 20.35
C SER A 752 -13.62 -29.14 21.56
N ASP A 753 -12.40 -28.60 21.57
CA ASP A 753 -11.88 -27.72 22.63
C ASP A 753 -12.13 -26.23 22.38
N ILE A 754 -12.92 -25.91 21.34
CA ILE A 754 -13.26 -24.53 20.95
C ILE A 754 -14.79 -24.39 20.78
N PRO A 755 -15.57 -24.52 21.86
CA PRO A 755 -17.03 -24.63 21.79
C PRO A 755 -17.72 -23.39 21.23
N ALA A 756 -17.04 -22.24 21.27
CA ALA A 756 -17.57 -20.96 20.78
C ALA A 756 -17.60 -20.83 19.25
N VAL A 757 -16.96 -21.76 18.50
CA VAL A 757 -16.91 -21.72 17.03
C VAL A 757 -18.32 -21.82 16.42
N GLN A 758 -18.59 -20.93 15.47
CA GLN A 758 -19.83 -20.84 14.73
C GLN A 758 -19.59 -20.91 13.21
N VAL A 759 -20.63 -21.19 12.45
CA VAL A 759 -20.62 -21.10 10.98
C VAL A 759 -20.39 -19.64 10.57
N GLY A 760 -19.45 -19.42 9.67
CA GLY A 760 -19.02 -18.08 9.24
C GLY A 760 -17.79 -17.55 9.93
N ASP A 761 -17.32 -18.15 11.05
CA ASP A 761 -16.13 -17.74 11.74
C ASP A 761 -14.89 -17.83 10.84
N ALA A 762 -13.97 -16.88 10.99
CA ALA A 762 -12.73 -16.84 10.26
C ALA A 762 -11.69 -17.82 10.87
N ALA A 763 -11.17 -18.70 10.03
CA ALA A 763 -10.03 -19.55 10.34
C ALA A 763 -8.77 -18.95 9.73
N ILE A 764 -7.73 -18.74 10.55
CA ILE A 764 -6.42 -18.28 10.07
C ILE A 764 -5.64 -19.51 9.62
N ILE A 765 -5.26 -19.50 8.35
CA ILE A 765 -4.51 -20.60 7.73
C ILE A 765 -3.01 -20.39 7.88
N PHE A 766 -2.55 -19.15 7.65
CA PHE A 766 -1.22 -18.64 8.00
C PHE A 766 -1.26 -17.11 8.16
N GLY A 767 -0.28 -16.57 8.86
CA GLY A 767 -0.10 -15.18 9.20
C GLY A 767 0.84 -15.01 10.38
N ALA A 768 0.71 -13.95 11.14
CA ALA A 768 1.51 -13.72 12.35
C ALA A 768 1.25 -14.77 13.43
N GLU A 769 0.00 -15.22 13.59
CA GLU A 769 -0.43 -16.19 14.61
C GLU A 769 -0.07 -17.64 14.25
N LEU A 770 0.10 -17.94 12.99
CA LEU A 770 0.51 -19.25 12.47
C LEU A 770 1.52 -19.03 11.34
N PRO A 771 2.82 -19.01 11.63
CA PRO A 771 3.86 -18.69 10.67
C PRO A 771 3.85 -19.59 9.43
N LEU A 772 3.99 -18.99 8.25
CA LEU A 772 4.05 -19.71 6.99
C LEU A 772 5.22 -20.72 6.95
N THR A 773 6.32 -20.41 7.61
CA THR A 773 7.48 -21.31 7.77
C THR A 773 7.13 -22.60 8.47
N GLU A 774 6.29 -22.55 9.52
CA GLU A 774 5.78 -23.74 10.20
C GLU A 774 4.93 -24.59 9.27
N LEU A 775 4.01 -23.94 8.52
CA LEU A 775 3.13 -24.63 7.57
C LEU A 775 3.94 -25.33 6.47
N ALA A 776 4.97 -24.65 5.94
CA ALA A 776 5.87 -25.21 4.93
C ALA A 776 6.66 -26.41 5.46
N GLN A 777 7.21 -26.31 6.69
CA GLN A 777 7.93 -27.41 7.34
C GLN A 777 7.03 -28.63 7.52
N LEU A 778 5.80 -28.45 8.01
CA LEU A 778 4.82 -29.52 8.18
C LEU A 778 4.42 -30.16 6.84
N ALA A 779 4.36 -29.35 5.79
CA ALA A 779 4.08 -29.83 4.43
C ALA A 779 5.32 -30.47 3.75
N GLY A 780 6.51 -30.43 4.37
CA GLY A 780 7.75 -30.93 3.79
C GLY A 780 8.21 -30.16 2.56
N THR A 781 8.05 -28.84 2.58
CA THR A 781 8.39 -27.92 1.50
C THR A 781 8.93 -26.58 2.03
N ILE A 782 9.07 -25.60 1.17
CA ILE A 782 9.56 -24.25 1.48
C ILE A 782 8.43 -23.19 1.40
N PRO A 783 8.54 -22.07 2.14
CA PRO A 783 7.55 -21.01 2.15
C PRO A 783 7.22 -20.46 0.75
N TYR A 784 8.21 -20.42 -0.15
CA TYR A 784 8.05 -20.00 -1.55
C TYR A 784 6.96 -20.80 -2.27
N GLU A 785 6.97 -22.13 -2.13
CA GLU A 785 6.01 -23.01 -2.79
C GLU A 785 4.60 -22.81 -2.26
N ILE A 786 4.45 -22.64 -0.94
CA ILE A 786 3.14 -22.37 -0.33
C ILE A 786 2.57 -21.05 -0.84
N MET A 787 3.36 -19.95 -0.81
CA MET A 787 2.89 -18.63 -1.24
C MET A 787 2.50 -18.61 -2.72
N THR A 788 3.40 -19.09 -3.59
CA THR A 788 3.16 -19.09 -5.03
C THR A 788 2.06 -20.08 -5.45
N GLY A 789 1.81 -21.10 -4.62
CA GLY A 789 0.74 -22.07 -4.81
C GLY A 789 -0.67 -21.56 -4.49
N ILE A 790 -0.80 -20.42 -3.82
CA ILE A 790 -2.13 -19.84 -3.53
C ILE A 790 -2.78 -19.38 -4.83
N SER A 791 -3.88 -20.05 -5.18
CA SER A 791 -4.64 -19.86 -6.41
C SER A 791 -5.07 -18.40 -6.58
N GLN A 792 -5.11 -17.91 -7.82
CA GLN A 792 -5.65 -16.58 -8.16
C GLN A 792 -7.15 -16.45 -7.87
N ARG A 793 -7.91 -17.53 -7.67
CA ARG A 793 -9.30 -17.48 -7.23
C ARG A 793 -9.47 -17.02 -5.78
N VAL A 794 -8.39 -17.10 -4.96
CA VAL A 794 -8.34 -16.51 -3.62
C VAL A 794 -8.16 -15.00 -3.78
N LYS A 795 -9.11 -14.20 -3.31
CA LYS A 795 -9.08 -12.74 -3.44
C LYS A 795 -7.93 -12.15 -2.61
N ARG A 796 -7.11 -11.27 -3.21
CA ARG A 796 -6.11 -10.46 -2.49
C ARG A 796 -6.77 -9.17 -2.04
N ILE A 797 -6.59 -8.84 -0.78
CA ILE A 797 -7.08 -7.59 -0.17
C ILE A 797 -5.87 -6.86 0.39
N TYR A 798 -5.58 -5.69 -0.18
CA TYR A 798 -4.46 -4.89 0.26
C TYR A 798 -4.90 -4.01 1.41
N VAL A 799 -4.20 -4.12 2.54
CA VAL A 799 -4.42 -3.32 3.73
C VAL A 799 -3.18 -2.45 3.98
N GLU A 800 -3.40 -1.24 4.42
CA GLU A 800 -2.34 -0.31 4.78
C GLU A 800 -2.74 0.31 6.12
N GLU A 801 -2.22 -0.23 7.22
CA GLU A 801 -2.47 0.30 8.57
C GLU A 801 -1.57 1.48 8.93
#